data_67018ef8e78f8fe29e5622a802636375
#
_entry.id   67018ef8e78f8fe29e5622a802636375
#
_cell.length_a   1.000
_cell.length_b   1.000
_cell.length_c   1.000
_cell.angle_alpha   90.00
_cell.angle_beta   90.00
_cell.angle_gamma   90.00
#
_symmetry.space_group_name_H-M   'P 1'
#
loop_
_entity.id
_entity.type
_entity.pdbx_description
1 polymer ?
#
loop_
_entity_poly.entity_id
_entity_poly.type
_entity_poly.pdbx_seq_one_letter_code
_entity_poly.pdbx_strand_id
1 'polypeptide(L)'
;IMVSETWAIPSVNFTINSQKWYIRDVINKINIGFNFNRSRFRDINTELSNKWGFNFQTNYSTSIKPITLKPFKSLFAGIPLLDTYKDWEIQLIAGMMRFDRGHENRKFRTKTTYEPTTRIFNAQRGFSFDWKFSNNGLINPSLRYQVDIGSNLVHLETDSLGRQRSTKEIFSDIFFKDGLINFGKTSTLSQQISIGTNPRIPPILGLNKYLNANFSYSSAYRWQNNFQQRELGRSAGYSANLNFNLSLKLKSLANSWFGEDDERTGRGRGAQAQRDTSKKSGSTISPKNVLKMLIKTPFLDYENVQITFTQTNTAMNTGLYSERPGMGNLWSWLPFISDRIEYGPSLLYQLGLVSNPNGKIQLTPKKGFPFFGFEQSPGLRAPNGNLDDNYTQNNKISITTSRSLWQGAYLDLSWNLGWSYQKNQRIITDSLGIPKVTSFTSSASVSRSFLTLPPVFIFSIFKSGIKSVASVYSELKLDPNDKRTDDEKLAQAFEEGFETLPFLSKLLGGFFPRLNWRLRWDGLEKFSIFKSFATRVSLEHAYTSNFEKRWRSFIGQGQTFEGERTGYDFNPLIGLNLTFKPLWNGNLTGGFRYITSTYYDLNFSAKAIVETFRREISFNLSYSKRGFNLPIFGLSLKNDVDITFTYSSSKNSRQTYQARNLSQALPLDGILRTTMELRFRYILSTRVTGSLFYRLTKSKSDSRSTFIPGSTINEVGIDLHISIGT
;
A
#
# COMPACT_ATOMS: atom_id res chain seq x y z
N ILE A 1 31.64 27.50 13.44
CA ILE A 1 32.48 26.46 14.03
C ILE A 1 31.61 25.57 14.87
N MET A 2 31.71 24.27 14.65
CA MET A 2 30.98 23.25 15.42
C MET A 2 32.02 22.25 15.98
N VAL A 3 31.91 21.96 17.27
CA VAL A 3 32.71 20.92 17.94
C VAL A 3 31.72 19.96 18.57
N SER A 4 31.84 18.67 18.31
CA SER A 4 30.99 17.64 18.88
C SER A 4 31.82 16.53 19.51
N GLU A 5 31.37 16.07 20.66
CA GLU A 5 31.90 14.92 21.41
C GLU A 5 30.79 13.89 21.54
N THR A 6 31.09 12.64 21.26
CA THR A 6 30.13 11.54 21.43
C THR A 6 30.80 10.38 22.15
N TRP A 7 30.16 9.92 23.21
CA TRP A 7 30.59 8.78 24.01
C TRP A 7 29.47 7.76 23.95
N ALA A 8 29.75 6.57 23.44
CA ALA A 8 28.74 5.55 23.26
C ALA A 8 29.20 4.21 23.82
N ILE A 9 28.32 3.61 24.59
CA ILE A 9 28.39 2.20 24.96
C ILE A 9 27.20 1.55 24.25
N PRO A 10 27.40 0.95 23.06
CA PRO A 10 26.30 0.54 22.21
C PRO A 10 25.46 -0.59 22.81
N SER A 11 26.11 -1.53 23.49
CA SER A 11 25.39 -2.58 24.23
C SER A 11 26.30 -3.30 25.23
N VAL A 12 25.76 -3.52 26.42
CA VAL A 12 26.37 -4.37 27.46
C VAL A 12 25.38 -5.47 27.82
N ASN A 13 25.80 -6.72 27.68
CA ASN A 13 25.03 -7.88 28.06
C ASN A 13 25.63 -8.50 29.32
N PHE A 14 24.79 -8.93 30.21
CA PHE A 14 25.22 -9.72 31.37
C PHE A 14 25.37 -11.19 30.98
N THR A 15 26.48 -11.80 31.35
CA THR A 15 26.77 -13.22 31.15
C THR A 15 27.08 -13.87 32.47
N ILE A 16 26.10 -13.94 33.38
CA ILE A 16 26.24 -14.55 34.69
C ILE A 16 25.90 -16.05 34.57
N ASN A 17 26.88 -16.91 34.83
CA ASN A 17 26.64 -18.33 34.84
C ASN A 17 25.91 -18.74 36.13
N SER A 18 24.59 -18.96 36.01
CA SER A 18 23.75 -19.33 37.13
C SER A 18 22.61 -20.27 36.67
N GLN A 19 22.30 -21.25 37.48
CA GLN A 19 21.17 -22.16 37.26
C GLN A 19 19.81 -21.52 37.64
N LYS A 20 19.82 -20.39 38.35
CA LYS A 20 18.61 -19.70 38.76
C LYS A 20 17.93 -19.08 37.53
N TRP A 21 16.67 -19.40 37.30
CA TRP A 21 15.91 -19.03 36.12
C TRP A 21 15.87 -17.47 35.90
N TYR A 22 15.73 -16.69 36.99
CA TYR A 22 15.68 -15.22 36.89
C TYR A 22 17.01 -14.61 36.47
N ILE A 23 18.15 -15.25 36.75
CA ILE A 23 19.45 -14.79 36.26
C ILE A 23 19.63 -15.19 34.79
N ARG A 24 19.40 -16.47 34.48
CA ARG A 24 19.62 -17.05 33.15
C ARG A 24 18.67 -16.42 32.11
N ASP A 25 17.38 -16.32 32.44
CA ASP A 25 16.32 -16.02 31.48
C ASP A 25 15.83 -14.57 31.57
N VAL A 26 16.17 -13.81 32.62
CA VAL A 26 15.84 -12.39 32.78
C VAL A 26 17.09 -11.52 32.70
N ILE A 27 18.01 -11.63 33.70
CA ILE A 27 19.13 -10.70 33.80
C ILE A 27 20.10 -10.82 32.61
N ASN A 28 20.46 -12.05 32.21
CA ASN A 28 21.34 -12.29 31.07
C ASN A 28 20.74 -11.91 29.70
N LYS A 29 19.45 -11.59 29.64
CA LYS A 29 18.76 -11.18 28.44
C LYS A 29 18.53 -9.67 28.37
N ILE A 30 18.95 -8.96 29.40
CA ILE A 30 18.91 -7.49 29.43
C ILE A 30 20.14 -6.95 28.70
N ASN A 31 19.87 -6.06 27.78
CA ASN A 31 20.86 -5.34 26.99
C ASN A 31 20.80 -3.87 27.37
N ILE A 32 21.90 -3.32 27.86
CA ILE A 32 21.97 -1.93 28.30
C ILE A 32 22.84 -1.15 27.34
N GLY A 33 22.30 -0.05 26.81
CA GLY A 33 23.03 0.91 25.99
C GLY A 33 23.03 2.29 26.61
N PHE A 34 24.11 3.00 26.45
CA PHE A 34 24.28 4.39 26.89
C PHE A 34 24.96 5.19 25.79
N ASN A 35 24.43 6.37 25.53
CA ASN A 35 25.03 7.31 24.59
C ASN A 35 24.97 8.71 25.19
N PHE A 36 26.11 9.41 25.19
CA PHE A 36 26.21 10.80 25.58
C PHE A 36 26.78 11.60 24.42
N ASN A 37 26.15 12.72 24.12
CA ASN A 37 26.61 13.66 23.12
C ASN A 37 26.69 15.06 23.70
N ARG A 38 27.69 15.80 23.27
CA ARG A 38 27.86 17.21 23.56
C ARG A 38 28.29 17.94 22.31
N SER A 39 27.65 19.04 22.00
CA SER A 39 28.04 19.90 20.87
C SER A 39 28.09 21.36 21.28
N ARG A 40 29.09 22.05 20.77
CA ARG A 40 29.25 23.50 20.87
C ARG A 40 29.24 24.07 19.46
N PHE A 41 28.41 25.05 19.25
CA PHE A 41 28.20 25.65 17.93
C PHE A 41 28.29 27.17 18.03
N ARG A 42 28.92 27.80 17.03
CA ARG A 42 29.04 29.26 16.86
C ARG A 42 28.85 29.62 15.40
N ASP A 43 28.04 30.62 15.13
CA ASP A 43 27.83 31.17 13.80
C ASP A 43 27.76 32.70 13.82
N ILE A 44 27.30 33.29 12.68
CA ILE A 44 27.17 34.74 12.53
C ILE A 44 26.15 35.33 13.52
N ASN A 45 25.07 34.61 13.80
CA ASN A 45 23.95 35.05 14.64
C ASN A 45 24.07 34.54 16.09
N THR A 46 24.73 33.40 16.28
CA THR A 46 24.87 32.70 17.58
C THR A 46 26.29 32.88 18.13
N GLU A 47 26.41 33.54 19.26
CA GLU A 47 27.67 33.67 19.97
C GLU A 47 28.16 32.33 20.51
N LEU A 48 27.24 31.58 21.13
CA LEU A 48 27.49 30.25 21.66
C LEU A 48 26.17 29.47 21.79
N SER A 49 26.13 28.30 21.21
CA SER A 49 25.14 27.26 21.54
C SER A 49 25.87 26.10 22.19
N ASN A 50 25.48 25.75 23.40
CA ASN A 50 26.02 24.61 24.13
C ASN A 50 24.87 23.60 24.32
N LYS A 51 24.98 22.45 23.67
CA LYS A 51 24.01 21.39 23.72
C LYS A 51 24.68 20.14 24.27
N TRP A 52 23.99 19.46 25.19
CA TRP A 52 24.38 18.15 25.66
C TRP A 52 23.13 17.27 25.77
N GLY A 53 23.32 15.98 25.65
CA GLY A 53 22.26 15.02 25.85
C GLY A 53 22.82 13.64 26.15
N PHE A 54 22.03 12.85 26.86
CA PHE A 54 22.31 11.44 27.00
C PHE A 54 21.04 10.62 26.72
N ASN A 55 21.27 9.43 26.23
CA ASN A 55 20.29 8.39 26.00
C ASN A 55 20.71 7.16 26.80
N PHE A 56 19.84 6.69 27.66
CA PHE A 56 19.98 5.42 28.34
C PHE A 56 18.87 4.50 27.88
N GLN A 57 19.22 3.32 27.39
CA GLN A 57 18.24 2.34 26.93
C GLN A 57 18.51 0.97 27.52
N THR A 58 17.43 0.29 27.85
CA THR A 58 17.43 -1.09 28.30
C THR A 58 16.48 -1.86 27.42
N ASN A 59 17.01 -2.86 26.74
CA ASN A 59 16.22 -3.76 25.89
C ASN A 59 16.25 -5.15 26.51
N TYR A 60 15.08 -5.73 26.60
CA TYR A 60 14.90 -7.11 27.00
C TYR A 60 14.35 -7.87 25.81
N SER A 61 15.11 -8.83 25.31
CA SER A 61 14.64 -9.73 24.27
C SER A 61 14.85 -11.17 24.73
N THR A 62 13.81 -11.93 24.75
CA THR A 62 13.90 -13.29 25.27
C THR A 62 13.42 -14.31 24.26
N SER A 63 14.09 -15.45 24.27
CA SER A 63 13.64 -16.69 23.65
C SER A 63 13.06 -17.65 24.71
N ILE A 64 12.45 -17.11 25.78
CA ILE A 64 11.77 -17.95 26.78
C ILE A 64 10.80 -18.88 26.06
N LYS A 65 10.81 -20.16 26.43
CA LYS A 65 9.82 -21.11 25.91
C LYS A 65 8.42 -20.57 26.17
N PRO A 66 7.51 -20.68 25.20
CA PRO A 66 6.14 -20.24 25.40
C PRO A 66 5.54 -20.84 26.66
N ILE A 67 4.84 -20.02 27.44
CA ILE A 67 4.08 -20.51 28.60
C ILE A 67 2.81 -21.15 28.07
N THR A 68 2.63 -22.44 28.31
CA THR A 68 1.41 -23.14 27.91
C THR A 68 0.39 -23.02 29.04
N LEU A 69 -0.69 -22.33 28.77
CA LEU A 69 -1.86 -22.24 29.67
C LEU A 69 -2.95 -23.18 29.18
N LYS A 70 -3.66 -23.82 30.12
CA LYS A 70 -4.74 -24.78 29.85
C LYS A 70 -6.07 -24.31 30.50
N PRO A 71 -6.59 -23.11 30.14
CA PRO A 71 -7.71 -22.50 30.87
C PRO A 71 -9.03 -23.28 30.73
N PHE A 72 -9.19 -24.02 29.63
CA PHE A 72 -10.43 -24.74 29.33
C PHE A 72 -10.24 -26.25 29.24
N LYS A 73 -9.23 -26.78 29.93
CA LYS A 73 -8.91 -28.24 29.88
C LYS A 73 -10.11 -29.13 30.15
N SER A 74 -10.94 -28.79 31.12
CA SER A 74 -12.14 -29.53 31.45
C SER A 74 -13.35 -29.23 30.56
N LEU A 75 -13.44 -28.00 30.05
CA LEU A 75 -14.59 -27.55 29.27
C LEU A 75 -14.57 -28.02 27.81
N PHE A 76 -13.38 -28.14 27.23
CA PHE A 76 -13.20 -28.51 25.83
C PHE A 76 -12.70 -29.95 25.64
N ALA A 77 -12.38 -30.64 26.73
CA ALA A 77 -11.94 -32.01 26.67
C ALA A 77 -13.06 -32.94 26.16
N GLY A 78 -12.76 -33.75 25.15
CA GLY A 78 -13.70 -34.70 24.57
C GLY A 78 -14.63 -34.16 23.50
N ILE A 79 -14.59 -32.86 23.18
CA ILE A 79 -15.29 -32.31 22.04
C ILE A 79 -14.31 -32.20 20.86
N PRO A 80 -14.44 -33.05 19.81
CA PRO A 80 -13.41 -33.21 18.78
C PRO A 80 -12.98 -31.91 18.08
N LEU A 81 -13.87 -30.93 17.98
CA LEU A 81 -13.59 -29.64 17.36
C LEU A 81 -12.94 -28.62 18.29
N LEU A 82 -13.22 -28.71 19.61
CA LEU A 82 -12.78 -27.74 20.61
C LEU A 82 -11.57 -28.21 21.42
N ASP A 83 -11.26 -29.51 21.41
CA ASP A 83 -10.14 -30.07 22.14
C ASP A 83 -8.78 -29.45 21.77
N THR A 84 -8.63 -28.99 20.53
CA THR A 84 -7.41 -28.34 20.04
C THR A 84 -7.21 -26.92 20.62
N TYR A 85 -8.24 -26.30 21.23
CA TYR A 85 -8.17 -24.96 21.83
C TYR A 85 -7.93 -24.98 23.33
N LYS A 86 -7.69 -26.13 23.93
CA LYS A 86 -7.40 -26.27 25.37
C LYS A 86 -6.02 -25.73 25.76
N ASP A 87 -5.06 -25.74 24.83
CA ASP A 87 -3.68 -25.35 25.07
C ASP A 87 -3.41 -23.98 24.40
N TRP A 88 -3.12 -22.98 25.22
CA TRP A 88 -2.75 -21.64 24.79
C TRP A 88 -1.27 -21.42 25.00
N GLU A 89 -0.59 -20.85 24.01
CA GLU A 89 0.83 -20.49 24.10
C GLU A 89 0.99 -18.97 24.17
N ILE A 90 1.57 -18.48 25.27
CA ILE A 90 1.89 -17.07 25.46
C ILE A 90 3.39 -16.91 25.54
N GLN A 91 3.95 -16.03 24.74
CA GLN A 91 5.36 -15.73 24.71
C GLN A 91 5.58 -14.23 24.84
N LEU A 92 6.33 -13.80 25.85
CA LEU A 92 6.87 -12.44 25.92
C LEU A 92 8.04 -12.36 24.92
N ILE A 93 7.97 -11.38 23.99
CA ILE A 93 8.96 -11.24 22.92
C ILE A 93 10.00 -10.21 23.28
N ALA A 94 9.57 -9.01 23.67
CA ALA A 94 10.45 -7.91 23.94
C ALA A 94 9.88 -6.95 24.98
N GLY A 95 10.75 -6.34 25.72
CA GLY A 95 10.47 -5.17 26.55
C GLY A 95 11.55 -4.13 26.34
N MET A 96 11.19 -2.86 26.35
CA MET A 96 12.17 -1.77 26.26
C MET A 96 11.87 -0.68 27.28
N MET A 97 12.94 -0.04 27.72
CA MET A 97 12.89 1.18 28.52
C MET A 97 14.01 2.10 28.05
N ARG A 98 13.67 3.35 27.83
CA ARG A 98 14.62 4.35 27.34
C ARG A 98 14.36 5.68 28.03
N PHE A 99 15.45 6.34 28.42
CA PHE A 99 15.46 7.69 28.93
C PHE A 99 16.32 8.57 28.03
N ASP A 100 15.75 9.65 27.54
CA ASP A 100 16.43 10.67 26.75
C ASP A 100 16.41 11.98 27.55
N ARG A 101 17.58 12.51 27.92
CA ARG A 101 17.71 13.79 28.59
C ARG A 101 18.66 14.69 27.81
N GLY A 102 18.28 15.91 27.57
CA GLY A 102 19.07 16.86 26.81
C GLY A 102 18.82 18.30 27.25
N HIS A 103 19.84 19.12 27.12
CA HIS A 103 19.81 20.51 27.47
C HIS A 103 20.55 21.32 26.41
N GLU A 104 19.94 22.38 25.93
CA GLU A 104 20.51 23.29 24.96
C GLU A 104 20.34 24.73 25.47
N ASN A 105 21.44 25.45 25.58
CA ASN A 105 21.48 26.85 25.94
C ASN A 105 22.08 27.63 24.78
N ARG A 106 21.36 28.64 24.28
CA ARG A 106 21.78 29.49 23.15
C ARG A 106 21.96 30.93 23.60
N LYS A 107 23.09 31.50 23.30
CA LYS A 107 23.41 32.91 23.46
C LYS A 107 23.54 33.55 22.08
N PHE A 108 22.72 34.55 21.80
CA PHE A 108 22.78 35.28 20.55
C PHE A 108 23.76 36.47 20.64
N ARG A 109 24.37 36.83 19.50
CA ARG A 109 25.27 38.00 19.41
C ARG A 109 24.51 39.32 19.51
N THR A 110 23.27 39.37 19.07
CA THR A 110 22.40 40.52 19.33
C THR A 110 21.92 40.48 20.77
N LYS A 111 22.04 41.57 21.48
CA LYS A 111 21.54 41.71 22.86
C LYS A 111 20.03 41.43 22.92
N THR A 112 19.70 40.22 23.25
CA THR A 112 18.31 39.83 23.61
C THR A 112 18.25 39.69 25.11
N THR A 113 17.20 40.21 25.71
CA THR A 113 16.94 40.12 27.16
C THR A 113 16.72 38.68 27.63
N TYR A 114 16.63 37.72 26.72
CA TYR A 114 16.29 36.34 27.00
C TYR A 114 17.20 35.37 26.24
N GLU A 115 17.86 34.51 26.99
CA GLU A 115 18.66 33.39 26.44
C GLU A 115 17.78 32.11 26.45
N PRO A 116 17.32 31.62 25.29
CA PRO A 116 16.45 30.47 25.24
C PRO A 116 17.17 29.21 25.71
N THR A 117 16.63 28.58 26.74
CA THR A 117 17.08 27.29 27.22
C THR A 117 16.04 26.21 26.85
N THR A 118 16.42 25.25 26.02
CA THR A 118 15.60 24.13 25.66
C THR A 118 15.96 22.92 26.51
N ARG A 119 14.98 22.31 27.14
CA ARG A 119 15.12 21.10 27.94
C ARG A 119 14.29 19.96 27.32
N ILE A 120 14.89 18.80 27.21
CA ILE A 120 14.28 17.57 26.77
C ILE A 120 14.52 16.54 27.85
N PHE A 121 13.45 15.98 28.40
CA PHE A 121 13.54 14.85 29.30
C PHE A 121 12.35 13.95 29.08
N ASN A 122 12.55 12.85 28.39
CA ASN A 122 11.53 11.90 27.99
C ASN A 122 11.89 10.50 28.48
N ALA A 123 10.88 9.74 28.83
CA ALA A 123 10.99 8.32 29.07
C ALA A 123 10.10 7.57 28.09
N GLN A 124 10.59 6.49 27.56
CA GLN A 124 9.83 5.54 26.75
C GLN A 124 9.88 4.17 27.41
N ARG A 125 8.75 3.47 27.40
CA ARG A 125 8.64 2.09 27.86
C ARG A 125 7.67 1.36 26.99
N GLY A 126 7.95 0.09 26.73
CA GLY A 126 7.12 -0.73 25.90
C GLY A 126 7.34 -2.21 26.15
N PHE A 127 6.36 -2.98 25.76
CA PHE A 127 6.47 -4.44 25.74
C PHE A 127 5.66 -5.01 24.58
N SER A 128 6.03 -6.24 24.16
CA SER A 128 5.29 -6.99 23.17
C SER A 128 5.19 -8.45 23.56
N PHE A 129 4.06 -9.05 23.26
CA PHE A 129 3.86 -10.49 23.44
C PHE A 129 3.07 -11.09 22.29
N ASP A 130 3.31 -12.36 22.04
CA ASP A 130 2.55 -13.20 21.12
C ASP A 130 1.69 -14.19 21.91
N TRP A 131 0.46 -14.32 21.47
CA TRP A 131 -0.49 -15.27 22.03
C TRP A 131 -1.09 -16.14 20.93
N LYS A 132 -0.85 -17.44 21.00
CA LYS A 132 -1.43 -18.43 20.11
C LYS A 132 -2.51 -19.20 20.85
N PHE A 133 -3.70 -19.22 20.30
CA PHE A 133 -4.86 -19.89 20.89
C PHE A 133 -4.95 -21.36 20.49
N SER A 134 -4.35 -21.73 19.37
CA SER A 134 -4.26 -23.11 18.91
C SER A 134 -3.18 -23.24 17.83
N ASN A 135 -2.53 -24.40 17.76
CA ASN A 135 -1.57 -24.73 16.70
C ASN A 135 -2.16 -25.71 15.67
N ASN A 136 -3.16 -26.50 16.06
CA ASN A 136 -3.69 -27.61 15.26
C ASN A 136 -5.22 -27.60 15.11
N GLY A 137 -5.88 -26.49 15.46
CA GLY A 137 -7.34 -26.35 15.34
C GLY A 137 -7.81 -26.09 13.91
N LEU A 138 -9.13 -26.08 13.74
CA LEU A 138 -9.79 -25.66 12.50
C LEU A 138 -9.46 -24.19 12.17
N ILE A 139 -9.48 -23.34 13.18
CA ILE A 139 -9.06 -21.94 13.12
C ILE A 139 -7.88 -21.81 14.08
N ASN A 140 -6.74 -21.29 13.62
CA ASN A 140 -5.53 -21.13 14.43
C ASN A 140 -5.24 -19.66 14.67
N PRO A 141 -6.02 -18.98 15.55
CA PRO A 141 -5.83 -17.56 15.78
C PRO A 141 -4.53 -17.32 16.57
N SER A 142 -3.78 -16.35 16.12
CA SER A 142 -2.64 -15.78 16.83
C SER A 142 -2.86 -14.30 17.04
N LEU A 143 -2.52 -13.79 18.21
CA LEU A 143 -2.59 -12.40 18.57
C LEU A 143 -1.20 -11.91 18.93
N ARG A 144 -0.76 -10.85 18.30
CA ARG A 144 0.41 -10.08 18.72
C ARG A 144 -0.05 -8.75 19.28
N TYR A 145 0.42 -8.42 20.46
CA TYR A 145 0.19 -7.15 21.10
C TYR A 145 1.51 -6.45 21.38
N GLN A 146 1.55 -5.18 21.03
CA GLN A 146 2.67 -4.29 21.33
C GLN A 146 2.14 -2.99 21.90
N VAL A 147 2.78 -2.46 22.94
CA VAL A 147 2.50 -1.16 23.50
C VAL A 147 3.78 -0.39 23.73
N ASP A 148 3.75 0.89 23.35
CA ASP A 148 4.83 1.85 23.57
C ASP A 148 4.24 3.10 24.22
N ILE A 149 4.79 3.49 25.38
CA ILE A 149 4.34 4.61 26.18
C ILE A 149 5.48 5.61 26.27
N GLY A 150 5.26 6.80 25.75
CA GLY A 150 6.14 7.95 25.91
C GLY A 150 5.66 8.85 27.04
N SER A 151 6.58 9.33 27.86
CA SER A 151 6.29 10.22 28.97
C SER A 151 7.25 11.41 28.97
N ASN A 152 6.79 12.52 29.50
CA ASN A 152 7.57 13.74 29.65
C ASN A 152 7.92 13.97 31.11
N LEU A 153 9.21 14.17 31.38
CA LEU A 153 9.82 14.37 32.68
C LEU A 153 10.38 15.79 32.84
N VAL A 154 10.20 16.66 31.85
CA VAL A 154 10.79 18.03 31.86
C VAL A 154 10.38 18.81 33.11
N HIS A 155 9.20 18.54 33.66
CA HIS A 155 8.72 19.17 34.91
C HIS A 155 9.57 18.83 36.13
N LEU A 156 10.40 17.78 36.08
CA LEU A 156 11.32 17.43 37.15
C LEU A 156 12.64 18.23 37.08
N GLU A 157 12.91 18.86 35.94
CA GLU A 157 14.17 19.63 35.71
C GLU A 157 14.21 20.92 36.54
N THR A 158 13.07 21.51 36.88
CA THR A 158 13.00 22.78 37.57
C THR A 158 12.20 22.67 38.88
N ASP A 159 12.59 23.49 39.85
CA ASP A 159 11.79 23.69 41.07
C ASP A 159 10.59 24.60 40.83
N SER A 160 9.82 24.91 41.90
CA SER A 160 8.64 25.77 41.83
C SER A 160 8.98 27.22 41.42
N LEU A 161 10.23 27.64 41.56
CA LEU A 161 10.74 28.95 41.17
C LEU A 161 11.41 28.96 39.79
N GLY A 162 11.33 27.84 39.07
CA GLY A 162 11.93 27.70 37.72
C GLY A 162 13.46 27.50 37.73
N ARG A 163 14.10 27.31 38.88
CA ARG A 163 15.52 27.06 38.97
C ARG A 163 15.85 25.61 38.62
N GLN A 164 17.01 25.43 38.00
CA GLN A 164 17.49 24.10 37.63
C GLN A 164 17.77 23.26 38.89
N ARG A 165 17.17 22.11 39.00
CA ARG A 165 17.38 21.15 40.08
C ARG A 165 18.65 20.33 39.86
N SER A 166 19.23 19.86 40.95
CA SER A 166 20.43 19.01 40.88
C SER A 166 20.11 17.65 40.27
N THR A 167 21.07 17.06 39.56
CA THR A 167 20.91 15.74 38.96
C THR A 167 20.57 14.67 40.01
N LYS A 168 21.16 14.78 41.22
CA LYS A 168 20.91 13.85 42.33
C LYS A 168 19.45 13.88 42.79
N GLU A 169 18.86 15.06 42.94
CA GLU A 169 17.46 15.22 43.31
C GLU A 169 16.51 14.65 42.24
N ILE A 170 16.82 14.90 40.96
CA ILE A 170 16.03 14.38 39.84
C ILE A 170 16.10 12.87 39.83
N PHE A 171 17.26 12.26 39.99
CA PHE A 171 17.40 10.81 40.07
C PHE A 171 16.69 10.23 41.30
N SER A 172 16.73 10.88 42.44
CA SER A 172 16.01 10.48 43.64
C SER A 172 14.48 10.45 43.38
N ASP A 173 13.95 11.49 42.72
CA ASP A 173 12.51 11.57 42.40
C ASP A 173 12.07 10.50 41.38
N ILE A 174 12.96 10.07 40.49
CA ILE A 174 12.66 9.02 39.52
C ILE A 174 12.65 7.63 40.16
N PHE A 175 13.66 7.32 41.00
CA PHE A 175 13.87 5.94 41.42
C PHE A 175 13.41 5.63 42.85
N PHE A 176 13.29 6.64 43.72
CA PHE A 176 13.16 6.39 45.16
C PHE A 176 11.95 7.08 45.83
N LYS A 177 11.28 8.02 45.16
CA LYS A 177 10.26 8.84 45.84
C LYS A 177 8.99 8.09 46.17
N ASP A 178 8.50 7.22 45.29
CA ASP A 178 7.21 6.53 45.44
C ASP A 178 7.34 5.00 45.43
N GLY A 179 8.54 4.48 45.66
CA GLY A 179 8.83 3.04 45.69
C GLY A 179 8.79 2.34 44.32
N LEU A 180 8.40 3.03 43.26
CA LEU A 180 8.39 2.58 41.87
C LEU A 180 9.05 3.62 40.99
N ILE A 181 9.53 3.23 39.82
CA ILE A 181 10.12 4.12 38.84
C ILE A 181 9.07 5.14 38.38
N ASN A 182 9.34 6.42 38.62
CA ASN A 182 8.51 7.51 38.14
C ASN A 182 8.83 7.85 36.70
N PHE A 183 7.96 7.49 35.78
CA PHE A 183 8.12 7.78 34.35
C PHE A 183 7.58 9.16 33.96
N GLY A 184 7.09 9.96 34.87
CA GLY A 184 6.53 11.27 34.60
C GLY A 184 5.13 11.24 34.00
N LYS A 185 4.77 12.33 33.30
CA LYS A 185 3.43 12.48 32.71
C LYS A 185 3.40 11.85 31.32
N THR A 186 2.44 10.95 31.11
CA THR A 186 2.26 10.31 29.79
C THR A 186 1.97 11.36 28.72
N SER A 187 2.80 11.40 27.68
CA SER A 187 2.65 12.28 26.53
C SER A 187 2.10 11.56 25.32
N THR A 188 2.49 10.30 25.13
CA THR A 188 2.05 9.49 23.99
C THR A 188 1.81 8.05 24.42
N LEU A 189 0.83 7.43 23.81
CA LEU A 189 0.63 5.99 23.87
C LEU A 189 0.38 5.47 22.47
N SER A 190 1.10 4.44 22.08
CA SER A 190 0.89 3.70 20.84
C SER A 190 0.66 2.23 21.19
N GLN A 191 -0.47 1.69 20.76
CA GLN A 191 -0.78 0.26 20.87
C GLN A 191 -0.93 -0.32 19.48
N GLN A 192 -0.38 -1.48 19.26
CA GLN A 192 -0.59 -2.26 18.05
C GLN A 192 -1.08 -3.65 18.41
N ILE A 193 -2.20 -4.03 17.83
CA ILE A 193 -2.80 -5.34 17.97
C ILE A 193 -2.87 -5.96 16.58
N SER A 194 -2.39 -7.18 16.43
CA SER A 194 -2.47 -7.93 15.18
C SER A 194 -3.02 -9.30 15.46
N ILE A 195 -4.09 -9.65 14.79
CA ILE A 195 -4.74 -10.96 14.87
C ILE A 195 -4.63 -11.60 13.50
N GLY A 196 -4.07 -12.80 13.43
CA GLY A 196 -3.97 -13.57 12.20
C GLY A 196 -4.51 -14.98 12.38
N THR A 197 -5.08 -15.53 11.33
CA THR A 197 -5.48 -16.94 11.32
C THR A 197 -5.42 -17.51 9.91
N ASN A 198 -4.99 -18.77 9.85
CA ASN A 198 -5.02 -19.61 8.66
C ASN A 198 -5.97 -20.79 8.92
N PRO A 199 -7.27 -20.66 8.61
CA PRO A 199 -8.23 -21.72 8.84
C PRO A 199 -7.85 -22.99 8.07
N ARG A 200 -7.89 -24.13 8.75
CA ARG A 200 -7.77 -25.43 8.10
C ARG A 200 -9.13 -25.84 7.54
N ILE A 201 -9.21 -25.97 6.24
CA ILE A 201 -10.46 -26.33 5.60
C ILE A 201 -10.71 -27.84 5.84
N PRO A 202 -11.91 -28.21 6.30
CA PRO A 202 -12.23 -29.61 6.49
C PRO A 202 -12.06 -30.41 5.19
N PRO A 203 -11.74 -31.71 5.23
CA PRO A 203 -11.53 -32.55 4.04
C PRO A 203 -12.84 -32.93 3.34
N ILE A 204 -13.86 -32.07 3.38
CA ILE A 204 -15.13 -32.25 2.68
C ILE A 204 -14.88 -32.13 1.19
N LEU A 205 -15.23 -33.15 0.41
CA LEU A 205 -14.99 -33.24 -1.04
C LEU A 205 -13.52 -33.00 -1.45
N GLY A 206 -12.56 -33.14 -0.53
CA GLY A 206 -11.14 -32.90 -0.79
C GLY A 206 -10.75 -31.41 -0.95
N LEU A 207 -11.65 -30.47 -0.61
CA LEU A 207 -11.44 -29.02 -0.78
C LEU A 207 -10.22 -28.49 -0.01
N ASN A 208 -9.83 -29.13 1.08
CA ASN A 208 -8.63 -28.79 1.86
C ASN A 208 -7.33 -28.81 1.03
N LYS A 209 -7.28 -29.53 -0.08
CA LYS A 209 -6.12 -29.59 -0.99
C LYS A 209 -6.07 -28.42 -1.95
N TYR A 210 -7.23 -27.83 -2.25
CA TYR A 210 -7.39 -26.85 -3.33
C TYR A 210 -7.70 -25.44 -2.83
N LEU A 211 -8.23 -25.31 -1.62
CA LEU A 211 -8.65 -24.05 -1.03
C LEU A 211 -7.74 -23.68 0.13
N ASN A 212 -7.24 -22.43 0.11
CA ASN A 212 -6.48 -21.85 1.22
C ASN A 212 -7.08 -20.48 1.56
N ALA A 213 -7.33 -20.26 2.83
CA ALA A 213 -7.84 -18.98 3.34
C ALA A 213 -6.88 -18.41 4.37
N ASN A 214 -6.68 -17.11 4.33
CA ASN A 214 -5.92 -16.35 5.31
C ASN A 214 -6.74 -15.14 5.72
N PHE A 215 -6.81 -14.90 7.01
CA PHE A 215 -7.44 -13.72 7.58
C PHE A 215 -6.45 -13.01 8.49
N SER A 216 -6.31 -11.71 8.35
CA SER A 216 -5.55 -10.88 9.26
C SER A 216 -6.27 -9.58 9.56
N TYR A 217 -6.22 -9.19 10.81
CA TYR A 217 -6.70 -7.92 11.32
C TYR A 217 -5.59 -7.27 12.13
N SER A 218 -5.35 -5.99 11.91
CA SER A 218 -4.42 -5.21 12.73
C SER A 218 -5.02 -3.85 13.05
N SER A 219 -4.80 -3.39 14.27
CA SER A 219 -5.18 -2.05 14.72
C SER A 219 -4.00 -1.38 15.39
N ALA A 220 -3.71 -0.17 14.98
CA ALA A 220 -2.74 0.71 15.59
C ALA A 220 -3.48 1.90 16.21
N TYR A 221 -3.57 1.91 17.52
CA TYR A 221 -4.14 3.00 18.29
C TYR A 221 -3.05 3.96 18.74
N ARG A 222 -3.31 5.25 18.66
CA ARG A 222 -2.42 6.31 19.13
C ARG A 222 -3.20 7.31 19.97
N TRP A 223 -2.59 7.72 21.07
CA TRP A 223 -3.06 8.79 21.93
C TRP A 223 -1.91 9.76 22.18
N GLN A 224 -2.22 11.06 22.17
CA GLN A 224 -1.26 12.13 22.38
C GLN A 224 -1.80 13.17 23.34
N ASN A 225 -0.95 13.66 24.24
CA ASN A 225 -1.21 14.75 25.16
C ASN A 225 -0.19 15.87 24.92
N ASN A 226 -0.65 16.98 24.38
CA ASN A 226 0.17 18.17 24.20
C ASN A 226 0.12 19.04 25.44
N PHE A 227 1.17 19.02 26.23
CA PHE A 227 1.24 19.80 27.48
C PHE A 227 1.29 21.33 27.26
N GLN A 228 1.61 21.78 26.04
CA GLN A 228 1.60 23.21 25.69
C GLN A 228 0.20 23.73 25.39
N GLN A 229 -0.74 22.86 25.05
CA GLN A 229 -2.11 23.20 24.68
C GLN A 229 -3.13 22.47 25.59
N ARG A 230 -2.97 22.61 26.89
CA ARG A 230 -3.79 21.89 27.88
C ARG A 230 -5.30 22.13 27.73
N GLU A 231 -5.68 23.34 27.35
CA GLU A 231 -7.08 23.74 27.19
C GLU A 231 -7.75 23.09 25.97
N LEU A 232 -6.99 22.75 24.93
CA LEU A 232 -7.50 22.12 23.72
C LEU A 232 -7.68 20.60 23.85
N GLY A 233 -7.31 20.02 25.01
CA GLY A 233 -7.43 18.59 25.26
C GLY A 233 -6.37 17.76 24.55
N ARG A 234 -6.65 16.47 24.47
CA ARG A 234 -5.80 15.45 23.90
C ARG A 234 -6.36 14.97 22.59
N SER A 235 -5.57 14.25 21.85
CA SER A 235 -6.01 13.60 20.62
C SER A 235 -5.86 12.09 20.71
N ALA A 236 -6.81 11.37 20.14
CA ALA A 236 -6.71 9.93 19.95
C ALA A 236 -7.14 9.56 18.54
N GLY A 237 -6.56 8.49 18.05
CA GLY A 237 -6.91 7.96 16.74
C GLY A 237 -6.53 6.49 16.62
N TYR A 238 -7.09 5.84 15.63
CA TYR A 238 -6.72 4.48 15.27
C TYR A 238 -6.57 4.34 13.76
N SER A 239 -5.79 3.34 13.36
CA SER A 239 -5.71 2.85 12.00
C SER A 239 -5.88 1.34 12.03
N ALA A 240 -7.01 0.85 11.52
CA ALA A 240 -7.33 -0.56 11.49
C ALA A 240 -7.28 -1.08 10.06
N ASN A 241 -6.64 -2.23 9.87
CA ASN A 241 -6.52 -2.92 8.60
C ASN A 241 -7.05 -4.34 8.72
N LEU A 242 -7.97 -4.70 7.84
CA LEU A 242 -8.50 -6.03 7.70
C LEU A 242 -8.09 -6.56 6.33
N ASN A 243 -7.55 -7.76 6.29
CA ASN A 243 -7.17 -8.42 5.06
C ASN A 243 -7.68 -9.86 5.08
N PHE A 244 -8.40 -10.22 4.04
CA PHE A 244 -8.87 -11.58 3.80
C PHE A 244 -8.39 -12.03 2.43
N ASN A 245 -7.67 -13.14 2.39
CA ASN A 245 -7.20 -13.77 1.16
C ASN A 245 -7.77 -15.18 1.06
N LEU A 246 -8.38 -15.46 -0.08
CA LEU A 246 -8.87 -16.77 -0.44
C LEU A 246 -8.19 -17.20 -1.74
N SER A 247 -7.54 -18.34 -1.73
CA SER A 247 -6.85 -18.91 -2.89
C SER A 247 -7.44 -20.26 -3.24
N LEU A 248 -7.94 -20.41 -4.47
CA LEU A 248 -8.53 -21.62 -4.99
C LEU A 248 -7.70 -22.13 -6.17
N LYS A 249 -7.09 -23.30 -6.03
CA LYS A 249 -6.38 -24.00 -7.12
C LYS A 249 -7.38 -24.67 -8.07
N LEU A 250 -7.99 -23.87 -8.92
CA LEU A 250 -9.16 -24.25 -9.72
C LEU A 250 -8.83 -25.35 -10.73
N LYS A 251 -7.70 -25.24 -11.44
CA LYS A 251 -7.22 -26.25 -12.40
C LYS A 251 -7.00 -27.62 -11.74
N SER A 252 -6.38 -27.61 -10.56
CA SER A 252 -6.14 -28.86 -9.82
C SER A 252 -7.45 -29.50 -9.35
N LEU A 253 -8.41 -28.69 -8.90
CA LEU A 253 -9.75 -29.14 -8.53
C LEU A 253 -10.50 -29.70 -9.76
N ALA A 254 -10.46 -29.00 -10.88
CA ALA A 254 -11.07 -29.45 -12.12
C ALA A 254 -10.44 -30.76 -12.63
N ASN A 255 -9.12 -30.91 -12.52
CA ASN A 255 -8.44 -32.15 -12.89
C ASN A 255 -8.85 -33.33 -12.01
N SER A 256 -9.13 -33.09 -10.72
CA SER A 256 -9.64 -34.15 -9.82
C SER A 256 -11.05 -34.62 -10.20
N TRP A 257 -11.89 -33.77 -10.79
CA TRP A 257 -13.26 -34.12 -11.20
C TRP A 257 -13.34 -34.69 -12.63
N PHE A 258 -12.56 -34.12 -13.55
CA PHE A 258 -12.64 -34.44 -14.99
C PHE A 258 -11.49 -35.32 -15.50
N GLY A 259 -10.46 -35.57 -14.68
CA GLY A 259 -9.22 -36.23 -15.07
C GLY A 259 -8.19 -35.24 -15.64
N GLU A 260 -6.94 -35.62 -15.61
CA GLU A 260 -5.85 -34.83 -16.21
C GLU A 260 -6.00 -34.81 -17.74
N ASP A 261 -5.64 -33.66 -18.33
CA ASP A 261 -5.46 -33.57 -19.77
C ASP A 261 -4.12 -34.21 -20.11
N ASP A 262 -4.11 -35.18 -21.01
CA ASP A 262 -2.88 -35.78 -21.57
C ASP A 262 -2.13 -34.71 -22.40
N GLU A 263 -1.61 -33.67 -21.75
CA GLU A 263 -0.57 -32.85 -22.34
C GLU A 263 0.72 -33.67 -22.32
N ARG A 264 1.04 -34.27 -23.46
CA ARG A 264 2.33 -34.88 -23.74
C ARG A 264 3.42 -33.82 -23.53
N THR A 265 3.84 -33.65 -22.29
CA THR A 265 5.09 -32.96 -21.97
C THR A 265 6.22 -33.87 -22.46
N GLY A 266 6.76 -33.51 -23.59
CA GLY A 266 8.03 -34.08 -24.09
C GLY A 266 9.15 -33.75 -23.09
N ARG A 267 9.31 -34.53 -22.05
CA ARG A 267 10.56 -34.66 -21.31
C ARG A 267 11.01 -36.11 -21.40
N GLY A 268 11.95 -36.31 -22.29
CA GLY A 268 12.59 -37.59 -22.48
C GLY A 268 13.27 -38.08 -21.20
N ARG A 269 12.89 -39.31 -20.83
CA ARG A 269 13.78 -40.26 -20.19
C ARG A 269 13.57 -41.56 -20.94
N GLY A 270 14.64 -42.03 -21.54
CA GLY A 270 14.62 -43.26 -22.34
C GLY A 270 14.13 -44.45 -21.53
N ALA A 271 13.11 -45.07 -22.07
CA ALA A 271 12.81 -46.46 -21.87
C ALA A 271 12.24 -46.96 -23.20
N GLN A 272 12.93 -47.90 -23.77
CA GLN A 272 12.46 -48.69 -24.93
C GLN A 272 11.08 -49.25 -24.59
N ALA A 273 10.07 -48.83 -25.34
CA ALA A 273 8.78 -49.49 -25.37
C ALA A 273 8.46 -49.84 -26.81
N GLN A 274 8.24 -51.12 -27.00
CA GLN A 274 7.83 -51.78 -28.21
C GLN A 274 6.72 -51.07 -28.97
N ARG A 275 6.87 -50.98 -30.27
CA ARG A 275 5.83 -50.63 -31.23
C ARG A 275 4.69 -51.67 -31.14
N ASP A 276 3.55 -51.27 -30.67
CA ASP A 276 2.30 -51.88 -31.02
C ASP A 276 1.49 -50.91 -31.89
N THR A 277 1.53 -51.18 -33.16
CA THR A 277 0.67 -50.61 -34.20
C THR A 277 -0.66 -51.36 -34.19
N SER A 278 -1.70 -50.73 -33.56
CA SER A 278 -3.09 -50.83 -34.02
C SER A 278 -4.04 -50.33 -32.93
N LYS A 279 -4.63 -49.15 -33.21
CA LYS A 279 -6.05 -48.88 -33.10
C LYS A 279 -6.33 -47.39 -33.38
N LYS A 280 -6.77 -47.12 -34.59
CA LYS A 280 -7.63 -45.95 -34.88
C LYS A 280 -8.86 -46.11 -34.01
N SER A 281 -8.88 -45.50 -32.87
CA SER A 281 -10.11 -45.33 -32.07
C SER A 281 -10.88 -44.13 -32.65
N GLY A 282 -11.99 -44.42 -33.29
CA GLY A 282 -12.99 -43.41 -33.65
C GLY A 282 -13.33 -42.58 -32.43
N SER A 283 -13.36 -41.28 -32.55
CA SER A 283 -13.73 -40.34 -31.51
C SER A 283 -15.20 -40.52 -31.18
N THR A 284 -15.51 -41.44 -30.28
CA THR A 284 -16.82 -41.48 -29.61
C THR A 284 -16.93 -40.22 -28.77
N ILE A 285 -17.80 -39.32 -29.12
CA ILE A 285 -18.14 -38.12 -28.37
C ILE A 285 -18.81 -38.58 -27.06
N SER A 286 -18.01 -38.91 -26.07
CA SER A 286 -18.53 -39.23 -24.73
C SER A 286 -19.15 -37.96 -24.11
N PRO A 287 -20.31 -38.02 -23.47
CA PRO A 287 -20.91 -36.88 -22.77
C PRO A 287 -19.96 -36.21 -21.80
N LYS A 288 -19.02 -36.96 -21.21
CA LYS A 288 -17.97 -36.45 -20.34
C LYS A 288 -16.95 -35.57 -21.08
N ASN A 289 -16.61 -35.90 -22.35
CA ASN A 289 -15.70 -35.10 -23.16
C ASN A 289 -16.39 -33.81 -23.65
N VAL A 290 -17.68 -33.84 -23.93
CA VAL A 290 -18.44 -32.64 -24.27
C VAL A 290 -18.55 -31.71 -23.04
N LEU A 291 -18.81 -32.25 -21.87
CA LEU A 291 -18.87 -31.48 -20.62
C LEU A 291 -17.51 -30.91 -20.26
N LYS A 292 -16.42 -31.69 -20.48
CA LYS A 292 -15.03 -31.24 -20.33
C LYS A 292 -14.70 -30.07 -21.25
N MET A 293 -15.10 -30.14 -22.51
CA MET A 293 -14.86 -29.09 -23.49
C MET A 293 -15.68 -27.83 -23.21
N LEU A 294 -16.95 -27.97 -22.81
CA LEU A 294 -17.87 -26.84 -22.58
C LEU A 294 -17.69 -26.16 -21.22
N ILE A 295 -17.31 -26.88 -20.18
CA ILE A 295 -17.21 -26.34 -18.82
C ILE A 295 -15.77 -26.25 -18.33
N LYS A 296 -14.97 -27.34 -18.43
CA LYS A 296 -13.60 -27.35 -17.92
C LYS A 296 -12.74 -26.30 -18.62
N THR A 297 -12.70 -26.34 -19.95
CA THR A 297 -11.80 -25.49 -20.72
C THR A 297 -12.10 -24.00 -20.57
N PRO A 298 -13.35 -23.47 -20.72
CA PRO A 298 -13.57 -22.03 -20.62
C PRO A 298 -13.63 -21.51 -19.19
N PHE A 299 -14.10 -22.32 -18.21
CA PHE A 299 -14.43 -21.80 -16.86
C PHE A 299 -13.54 -22.33 -15.74
N LEU A 300 -12.94 -23.53 -15.88
CA LEU A 300 -12.21 -24.20 -14.80
C LEU A 300 -10.72 -24.37 -15.07
N ASP A 301 -10.24 -24.10 -16.27
CA ASP A 301 -8.82 -24.24 -16.65
C ASP A 301 -8.00 -22.98 -16.28
N TYR A 302 -8.21 -22.47 -15.07
CA TYR A 302 -7.43 -21.41 -14.48
C TYR A 302 -6.56 -21.97 -13.35
N GLU A 303 -5.30 -21.56 -13.28
CA GLU A 303 -4.34 -22.17 -12.35
C GLU A 303 -4.71 -21.90 -10.89
N ASN A 304 -4.81 -20.64 -10.53
CA ASN A 304 -5.11 -20.22 -9.18
C ASN A 304 -6.03 -18.99 -9.23
N VAL A 305 -7.19 -19.07 -8.61
CA VAL A 305 -8.08 -17.93 -8.41
C VAL A 305 -7.82 -17.37 -7.02
N GLN A 306 -7.29 -16.16 -6.96
CA GLN A 306 -7.03 -15.46 -5.71
C GLN A 306 -8.04 -14.34 -5.53
N ILE A 307 -8.76 -14.37 -4.43
CA ILE A 307 -9.71 -13.33 -4.01
C ILE A 307 -9.13 -12.67 -2.79
N THR A 308 -8.91 -11.37 -2.89
CA THR A 308 -8.39 -10.54 -1.79
C THR A 308 -9.41 -9.47 -1.46
N PHE A 309 -9.79 -9.38 -0.20
CA PHE A 309 -10.54 -8.25 0.35
C PHE A 309 -9.65 -7.52 1.35
N THR A 310 -9.51 -6.22 1.16
CA THR A 310 -8.80 -5.34 2.10
C THR A 310 -9.70 -4.20 2.53
N GLN A 311 -9.68 -3.90 3.82
CA GLN A 311 -10.33 -2.74 4.39
C GLN A 311 -9.35 -1.98 5.28
N THR A 312 -9.29 -0.67 5.12
CA THR A 312 -8.52 0.22 6.00
C THR A 312 -9.47 1.27 6.56
N ASN A 313 -9.55 1.36 7.88
CA ASN A 313 -10.31 2.36 8.60
C ASN A 313 -9.35 3.21 9.42
N THR A 314 -9.45 4.52 9.30
CA THR A 314 -8.70 5.46 10.14
C THR A 314 -9.66 6.46 10.77
N ALA A 315 -9.46 6.73 12.04
CA ALA A 315 -10.16 7.79 12.74
C ALA A 315 -9.17 8.60 13.55
N MET A 316 -9.39 9.90 13.61
CA MET A 316 -8.66 10.81 14.47
C MET A 316 -9.65 11.79 15.10
N ASN A 317 -9.64 11.87 16.42
CA ASN A 317 -10.51 12.71 17.22
C ASN A 317 -9.67 13.60 18.12
N THR A 318 -9.96 14.89 18.09
CA THR A 318 -9.24 15.90 18.86
C THR A 318 -10.06 16.41 20.04
N GLY A 319 -9.41 17.08 20.98
CA GLY A 319 -10.09 17.71 22.12
C GLY A 319 -10.63 16.73 23.15
N LEU A 320 -9.99 15.58 23.36
CA LEU A 320 -10.39 14.63 24.39
C LEU A 320 -10.03 15.18 25.78
N TYR A 321 -10.96 15.14 26.72
CA TYR A 321 -10.78 15.69 28.06
C TYR A 321 -10.05 14.75 29.01
N SER A 322 -10.19 13.43 28.83
CA SER A 322 -9.57 12.44 29.70
C SER A 322 -8.06 12.52 29.73
N GLU A 323 -7.48 12.54 30.93
CA GLU A 323 -6.01 12.46 31.13
C GLU A 323 -5.44 11.07 30.90
N ARG A 324 -6.28 10.06 30.84
CA ARG A 324 -5.87 8.67 30.69
C ARG A 324 -5.92 8.25 29.22
N PRO A 325 -4.88 7.55 28.76
CA PRO A 325 -4.79 7.14 27.34
C PRO A 325 -5.75 5.98 26.98
N GLY A 326 -6.58 5.50 27.90
CA GLY A 326 -7.56 4.45 27.64
C GLY A 326 -7.13 3.03 28.01
N MET A 327 -5.87 2.79 28.40
CA MET A 327 -5.41 1.44 28.78
C MET A 327 -6.22 0.80 29.94
N GLY A 328 -6.74 1.61 30.86
CA GLY A 328 -7.58 1.13 31.96
C GLY A 328 -9.04 0.87 31.60
N ASN A 329 -9.46 1.21 30.38
CA ASN A 329 -10.84 1.11 29.93
C ASN A 329 -11.15 -0.19 29.18
N LEU A 330 -10.56 -1.31 29.64
CA LEU A 330 -10.70 -2.62 28.99
C LEU A 330 -12.12 -3.18 29.04
N TRP A 331 -12.90 -2.80 30.04
CA TRP A 331 -14.24 -3.36 30.29
C TRP A 331 -15.39 -2.55 29.70
N SER A 332 -15.12 -1.41 29.09
CA SER A 332 -16.15 -0.54 28.51
C SER A 332 -16.97 -1.18 27.37
N TRP A 333 -16.52 -2.30 26.83
CA TRP A 333 -17.25 -3.07 25.81
C TRP A 333 -18.32 -4.00 26.36
N LEU A 334 -18.30 -4.27 27.67
CA LEU A 334 -19.31 -5.12 28.31
C LEU A 334 -20.60 -4.31 28.55
N PRO A 335 -21.76 -4.79 28.07
CA PRO A 335 -23.02 -4.06 28.18
C PRO A 335 -23.50 -3.83 29.63
N PHE A 336 -22.90 -4.52 30.58
CA PHE A 336 -23.26 -4.42 32.02
C PHE A 336 -22.38 -3.45 32.81
N ILE A 337 -21.29 -2.96 32.21
CA ILE A 337 -20.38 -2.04 32.87
C ILE A 337 -20.53 -0.69 32.17
N SER A 338 -20.98 0.31 32.91
CA SER A 338 -21.13 1.66 32.39
C SER A 338 -19.84 2.16 31.78
N ASP A 339 -19.94 2.78 30.61
CA ASP A 339 -18.83 3.45 29.96
C ASP A 339 -18.19 4.44 30.93
N ARG A 340 -17.01 4.09 31.41
CA ARG A 340 -16.21 5.02 32.21
C ARG A 340 -15.46 5.96 31.24
N ILE A 341 -16.22 6.85 30.65
CA ILE A 341 -15.74 7.86 29.69
C ILE A 341 -14.56 8.67 30.28
N GLU A 342 -14.50 8.78 31.58
CA GLU A 342 -13.40 9.41 32.34
C GLU A 342 -12.06 8.72 32.15
N TYR A 343 -12.02 7.43 31.79
CA TYR A 343 -10.78 6.68 31.58
C TYR A 343 -10.20 6.79 30.17
N GLY A 344 -10.83 7.56 29.29
CA GLY A 344 -10.40 7.75 27.91
C GLY A 344 -11.15 6.86 26.91
N PRO A 345 -10.64 6.75 25.69
CA PRO A 345 -11.29 5.97 24.63
C PRO A 345 -11.51 4.50 25.01
N SER A 346 -12.66 3.97 24.61
CA SER A 346 -13.05 2.58 24.88
C SER A 346 -12.13 1.56 24.21
N LEU A 347 -12.15 0.32 24.71
CA LEU A 347 -11.40 -0.78 24.08
C LEU A 347 -11.80 -0.99 22.62
N LEU A 348 -13.09 -0.91 22.29
CA LEU A 348 -13.57 -1.06 20.91
C LEU A 348 -13.01 0.05 19.99
N TYR A 349 -12.90 1.28 20.52
CA TYR A 349 -12.22 2.36 19.80
C TYR A 349 -10.73 2.08 19.59
N GLN A 350 -10.04 1.62 20.63
CA GLN A 350 -8.61 1.27 20.56
C GLN A 350 -8.36 0.10 19.59
N LEU A 351 -9.30 -0.84 19.50
CA LEU A 351 -9.26 -1.93 18.53
C LEU A 351 -9.63 -1.50 17.10
N GLY A 352 -10.10 -0.26 16.89
CA GLY A 352 -10.55 0.20 15.58
C GLY A 352 -11.84 -0.45 15.09
N LEU A 353 -12.63 -1.03 16.01
CA LEU A 353 -13.92 -1.65 15.73
C LEU A 353 -15.08 -0.66 15.74
N VAL A 354 -14.83 0.55 16.18
CA VAL A 354 -15.77 1.66 16.11
C VAL A 354 -15.66 2.31 14.74
N SER A 355 -16.74 2.37 14.00
CA SER A 355 -16.76 2.97 12.67
C SER A 355 -17.72 4.16 12.64
N ASN A 356 -17.32 5.20 11.94
CA ASN A 356 -18.17 6.31 11.59
C ASN A 356 -18.29 6.36 10.04
N PRO A 357 -19.48 6.34 9.48
CA PRO A 357 -20.78 6.46 10.12
C PRO A 357 -21.41 5.10 10.48
N ASN A 358 -21.81 4.98 11.74
CA ASN A 358 -22.78 4.00 12.24
C ASN A 358 -22.55 2.54 11.85
N GLY A 359 -21.31 2.05 11.89
CA GLY A 359 -21.01 0.65 11.64
C GLY A 359 -21.33 0.16 10.24
N LYS A 360 -21.31 1.04 9.24
CA LYS A 360 -21.61 0.69 7.86
C LYS A 360 -20.38 0.79 6.97
N ILE A 361 -20.24 -0.12 6.04
CA ILE A 361 -19.39 0.09 4.88
C ILE A 361 -20.15 1.04 3.95
N GLN A 362 -19.63 2.26 3.77
CA GLN A 362 -20.27 3.27 2.93
C GLN A 362 -19.92 3.05 1.47
N LEU A 363 -20.93 2.86 0.63
CA LEU A 363 -20.80 2.84 -0.82
C LEU A 363 -20.93 4.25 -1.40
N THR A 364 -21.83 5.04 -0.83
CA THR A 364 -22.04 6.45 -1.16
C THR A 364 -22.29 7.21 0.14
N PRO A 365 -22.27 8.55 0.16
CA PRO A 365 -22.62 9.30 1.37
C PRO A 365 -23.97 8.95 1.99
N LYS A 366 -24.92 8.43 1.22
CA LYS A 366 -26.26 8.03 1.68
C LYS A 366 -26.44 6.53 1.85
N LYS A 367 -25.75 5.70 1.06
CA LYS A 367 -25.94 4.25 1.03
C LYS A 367 -24.75 3.53 1.61
N GLY A 368 -25.00 2.62 2.52
CA GLY A 368 -24.03 1.70 3.08
C GLY A 368 -24.71 0.41 3.51
N PHE A 369 -23.95 -0.65 3.69
CA PHE A 369 -24.44 -1.91 4.24
C PHE A 369 -23.81 -2.17 5.61
N PRO A 370 -24.52 -2.88 6.53
CA PRO A 370 -24.02 -3.18 7.86
C PRO A 370 -22.67 -3.93 7.79
N PHE A 371 -21.76 -3.53 8.63
CA PHE A 371 -20.48 -4.21 8.85
C PHE A 371 -20.15 -4.14 10.33
N PHE A 372 -19.08 -4.82 10.78
CA PHE A 372 -18.62 -4.70 12.15
C PHE A 372 -18.34 -3.23 12.50
N GLY A 373 -19.09 -2.71 13.43
CA GLY A 373 -18.90 -1.37 13.93
C GLY A 373 -19.86 -1.09 15.06
N PHE A 374 -19.31 -0.63 16.16
CA PHE A 374 -20.05 -0.24 17.34
C PHE A 374 -19.98 1.28 17.41
N GLU A 375 -21.14 1.92 17.58
CA GLU A 375 -21.16 3.35 17.89
C GLU A 375 -20.68 3.55 19.31
N GLN A 376 -19.51 4.12 19.46
CA GLN A 376 -19.02 4.58 20.76
C GLN A 376 -18.33 5.92 20.61
N SER A 377 -18.54 6.78 21.59
CA SER A 377 -17.83 8.04 21.69
C SER A 377 -16.34 7.78 21.98
N PRO A 378 -15.43 8.56 21.39
CA PRO A 378 -14.01 8.52 21.75
C PRO A 378 -13.75 9.03 23.19
N GLY A 379 -14.75 9.53 23.91
CA GLY A 379 -14.70 10.06 25.25
C GLY A 379 -15.26 11.48 25.35
N LEU A 380 -15.25 12.04 26.57
CA LEU A 380 -15.62 13.45 26.81
C LEU A 380 -14.71 14.39 26.05
N ARG A 381 -15.24 15.53 25.62
CA ARG A 381 -14.51 16.55 24.89
C ARG A 381 -14.14 17.71 25.82
N ALA A 382 -13.07 18.42 25.47
CA ALA A 382 -12.69 19.64 26.16
C ALA A 382 -13.79 20.69 26.01
N PRO A 383 -14.16 21.40 27.10
CA PRO A 383 -15.17 22.47 27.04
C PRO A 383 -14.66 23.64 26.21
N ASN A 384 -15.59 24.36 25.56
CA ASN A 384 -15.33 25.53 24.73
C ASN A 384 -14.27 25.28 23.62
N GLY A 385 -14.15 24.04 23.16
CA GLY A 385 -13.19 23.63 22.14
C GLY A 385 -13.70 23.88 20.72
N ASN A 386 -12.78 24.18 19.79
CA ASN A 386 -12.98 24.13 18.35
C ASN A 386 -12.15 22.98 17.81
N LEU A 387 -12.80 21.88 17.46
CA LEU A 387 -12.20 20.56 17.31
C LEU A 387 -12.43 20.03 15.91
N ASP A 388 -11.48 19.28 15.40
CA ASP A 388 -11.58 18.61 14.11
C ASP A 388 -11.54 17.09 14.30
N ASP A 389 -12.51 16.41 13.70
CA ASP A 389 -12.55 14.94 13.63
C ASP A 389 -12.46 14.51 12.17
N ASN A 390 -11.59 13.55 11.93
CA ASN A 390 -11.36 12.96 10.61
C ASN A 390 -11.66 11.47 10.64
N TYR A 391 -12.33 10.99 9.61
CA TYR A 391 -12.58 9.58 9.40
C TYR A 391 -12.38 9.21 7.94
N THR A 392 -11.69 8.09 7.70
CA THR A 392 -11.47 7.57 6.35
C THR A 392 -11.67 6.06 6.34
N GLN A 393 -12.39 5.57 5.35
CA GLN A 393 -12.58 4.14 5.09
C GLN A 393 -12.25 3.84 3.63
N ASN A 394 -11.36 2.88 3.41
CA ASN A 394 -11.01 2.39 2.08
C ASN A 394 -11.24 0.88 2.04
N ASN A 395 -11.93 0.43 1.01
CA ASN A 395 -12.25 -0.97 0.80
C ASN A 395 -11.85 -1.36 -0.61
N LYS A 396 -11.30 -2.56 -0.77
CA LYS A 396 -10.92 -3.10 -2.07
C LYS A 396 -11.16 -4.59 -2.13
N ILE A 397 -11.82 -5.03 -3.20
CA ILE A 397 -11.89 -6.42 -3.61
C ILE A 397 -11.07 -6.57 -4.89
N SER A 398 -10.19 -7.55 -4.91
CA SER A 398 -9.40 -7.91 -6.09
C SER A 398 -9.52 -9.40 -6.33
N ILE A 399 -9.85 -9.78 -7.56
CA ILE A 399 -9.86 -11.17 -8.00
C ILE A 399 -8.82 -11.27 -9.11
N THR A 400 -7.86 -12.17 -8.95
CA THR A 400 -6.81 -12.41 -9.94
C THR A 400 -6.74 -13.89 -10.26
N THR A 401 -6.46 -14.20 -11.51
CA THR A 401 -6.21 -15.57 -11.94
C THR A 401 -5.30 -15.58 -13.15
N SER A 402 -4.65 -16.70 -13.39
CA SER A 402 -3.82 -16.92 -14.56
C SER A 402 -4.23 -18.19 -15.30
N ARG A 403 -4.00 -18.20 -16.60
CA ARG A 403 -4.25 -19.32 -17.47
C ARG A 403 -3.14 -19.49 -18.48
N SER A 404 -2.67 -20.71 -18.66
CA SER A 404 -1.84 -21.09 -19.79
C SER A 404 -2.74 -21.28 -21.03
N LEU A 405 -2.47 -20.55 -22.12
CA LEU A 405 -3.24 -20.66 -23.37
C LEU A 405 -2.66 -21.72 -24.29
N TRP A 406 -1.35 -21.66 -24.52
CA TRP A 406 -0.56 -22.63 -25.27
C TRP A 406 0.90 -22.57 -24.79
N GLN A 407 1.78 -23.36 -25.36
CA GLN A 407 3.18 -23.44 -24.93
C GLN A 407 3.86 -22.06 -24.97
N GLY A 408 4.25 -21.57 -23.79
CA GLY A 408 4.91 -20.29 -23.62
C GLY A 408 3.96 -19.08 -23.52
N ALA A 409 2.64 -19.25 -23.72
CA ALA A 409 1.67 -18.17 -23.63
C ALA A 409 0.84 -18.25 -22.35
N TYR A 410 0.83 -17.16 -21.59
CA TYR A 410 0.11 -17.00 -20.32
C TYR A 410 -0.80 -15.80 -20.38
N LEU A 411 -2.01 -15.96 -19.89
CA LEU A 411 -3.01 -14.92 -19.76
C LEU A 411 -3.32 -14.72 -18.30
N ASP A 412 -2.98 -13.53 -17.77
CA ASP A 412 -3.38 -13.09 -16.43
C ASP A 412 -4.64 -12.24 -16.55
N LEU A 413 -5.60 -12.53 -15.70
CA LEU A 413 -6.89 -11.84 -15.63
C LEU A 413 -7.05 -11.20 -14.27
N SER A 414 -7.63 -10.00 -14.22
CA SER A 414 -7.93 -9.33 -12.97
C SER A 414 -9.24 -8.56 -12.99
N TRP A 415 -9.95 -8.56 -11.85
CA TRP A 415 -11.14 -7.79 -11.55
C TRP A 415 -10.89 -7.01 -10.27
N ASN A 416 -11.13 -5.72 -10.31
CA ASN A 416 -10.92 -4.87 -9.16
C ASN A 416 -12.17 -4.04 -8.88
N LEU A 417 -12.55 -3.98 -7.61
CA LEU A 417 -13.61 -3.12 -7.11
C LEU A 417 -13.08 -2.44 -5.84
N GLY A 418 -13.10 -1.13 -5.83
CA GLY A 418 -12.72 -0.33 -4.67
C GLY A 418 -13.82 0.68 -4.34
N TRP A 419 -13.96 1.00 -3.07
CA TRP A 419 -14.79 2.11 -2.63
C TRP A 419 -14.20 2.75 -1.40
N SER A 420 -14.31 4.07 -1.33
CA SER A 420 -13.79 4.86 -0.24
C SER A 420 -14.85 5.80 0.29
N TYR A 421 -14.70 6.13 1.56
CA TYR A 421 -15.48 7.15 2.23
C TYR A 421 -14.58 7.95 3.15
N GLN A 422 -14.68 9.27 3.08
CA GLN A 422 -13.99 10.18 3.98
C GLN A 422 -14.97 11.18 4.55
N LYS A 423 -14.83 11.49 5.83
CA LYS A 423 -15.61 12.51 6.52
C LYS A 423 -14.69 13.35 7.38
N ASN A 424 -14.72 14.65 7.15
CA ASN A 424 -14.05 15.65 7.98
C ASN A 424 -15.14 16.52 8.62
N GLN A 425 -15.13 16.64 9.92
CA GLN A 425 -16.13 17.45 10.61
C GLN A 425 -15.47 18.36 11.64
N ARG A 426 -16.00 19.57 11.74
CA ARG A 426 -15.65 20.52 12.78
C ARG A 426 -16.73 20.50 13.87
N ILE A 427 -16.27 20.43 15.09
CA ILE A 427 -17.10 20.33 16.27
C ILE A 427 -16.78 21.51 17.19
N ILE A 428 -17.80 22.21 17.66
CA ILE A 428 -17.68 23.17 18.74
C ILE A 428 -18.30 22.52 19.99
N THR A 429 -17.61 22.59 21.10
CA THR A 429 -18.12 22.13 22.39
C THR A 429 -18.61 23.29 23.20
N ASP A 430 -19.69 23.09 23.99
CA ASP A 430 -20.18 24.05 24.96
C ASP A 430 -19.34 24.01 26.26
N SER A 431 -19.78 24.78 27.27
CA SER A 431 -19.14 24.83 28.59
C SER A 431 -19.14 23.48 29.35
N LEU A 432 -20.01 22.55 28.97
CA LEU A 432 -20.11 21.21 29.52
C LEU A 432 -19.34 20.15 28.69
N GLY A 433 -18.70 20.58 27.59
CA GLY A 433 -18.00 19.68 26.68
C GLY A 433 -18.92 18.90 25.73
N ILE A 434 -20.20 19.30 25.60
CA ILE A 434 -21.15 18.65 24.70
C ILE A 434 -20.81 19.04 23.27
N PRO A 435 -20.55 18.07 22.37
CA PRO A 435 -20.12 18.36 20.99
C PRO A 435 -21.31 18.75 20.11
N LYS A 436 -21.15 19.83 19.34
CA LYS A 436 -22.06 20.23 18.26
C LYS A 436 -21.29 20.33 16.96
N VAL A 437 -21.72 19.58 15.96
CA VAL A 437 -21.13 19.65 14.62
C VAL A 437 -21.55 20.96 13.97
N THR A 438 -20.58 21.79 13.61
CA THR A 438 -20.80 23.08 12.94
C THR A 438 -20.59 23.01 11.44
N SER A 439 -19.69 22.18 10.99
CA SER A 439 -19.52 21.89 9.57
C SER A 439 -19.04 20.47 9.38
N PHE A 440 -19.41 19.87 8.27
CA PHE A 440 -18.79 18.64 7.81
C PHE A 440 -18.69 18.63 6.29
N THR A 441 -17.69 17.95 5.81
CA THR A 441 -17.53 17.57 4.41
C THR A 441 -17.35 16.07 4.36
N SER A 442 -18.16 15.40 3.56
CA SER A 442 -17.93 13.99 3.27
C SER A 442 -17.75 13.78 1.78
N SER A 443 -16.84 12.91 1.42
CA SER A 443 -16.62 12.45 0.06
C SER A 443 -16.70 10.93 0.01
N ALA A 444 -17.20 10.41 -1.08
CA ALA A 444 -17.20 8.98 -1.34
C ALA A 444 -16.79 8.74 -2.79
N SER A 445 -16.10 7.64 -3.01
CA SER A 445 -15.78 7.20 -4.36
C SER A 445 -16.00 5.70 -4.50
N VAL A 446 -16.37 5.28 -5.72
CA VAL A 446 -16.40 3.89 -6.13
C VAL A 446 -15.56 3.78 -7.38
N SER A 447 -14.60 2.85 -7.38
CA SER A 447 -13.77 2.55 -8.53
C SER A 447 -13.89 1.05 -8.85
N ARG A 448 -13.97 0.73 -10.13
CA ARG A 448 -14.02 -0.65 -10.60
C ARG A 448 -13.30 -0.83 -11.92
N SER A 449 -12.77 -2.00 -12.17
CA SER A 449 -12.31 -2.30 -13.52
C SER A 449 -13.47 -2.25 -14.49
N PHE A 450 -13.24 -1.67 -15.64
CA PHE A 450 -14.25 -1.29 -16.62
C PHE A 450 -13.80 -1.70 -18.01
N LEU A 451 -14.73 -1.91 -18.93
CA LEU A 451 -14.39 -2.29 -20.29
C LEU A 451 -14.69 -1.12 -21.23
N THR A 452 -13.69 -0.31 -21.50
CA THR A 452 -13.69 0.71 -22.54
C THR A 452 -12.50 0.50 -23.48
N LEU A 453 -12.74 0.60 -24.78
CA LEU A 453 -11.73 0.32 -25.80
C LEU A 453 -11.62 1.52 -26.75
N PRO A 454 -10.43 1.76 -27.33
CA PRO A 454 -10.28 2.82 -28.32
C PRO A 454 -11.14 2.53 -29.57
N PRO A 455 -11.74 3.56 -30.20
CA PRO A 455 -12.48 3.41 -31.44
C PRO A 455 -11.54 3.28 -32.67
N VAL A 456 -10.65 2.28 -32.64
CA VAL A 456 -9.61 2.06 -33.69
C VAL A 456 -9.83 0.70 -34.32
N PHE A 457 -9.48 0.55 -35.57
CA PHE A 457 -9.63 -0.54 -36.50
C PHE A 457 -10.08 -1.92 -35.96
N ILE A 458 -9.35 -2.52 -35.02
CA ILE A 458 -9.70 -3.82 -34.42
C ILE A 458 -10.88 -3.72 -33.45
N PHE A 459 -11.06 -2.55 -32.81
CA PHE A 459 -12.08 -2.28 -31.81
C PHE A 459 -13.23 -1.41 -32.32
N SER A 460 -13.22 -1.04 -33.62
CA SER A 460 -14.24 -0.17 -34.23
C SER A 460 -15.65 -0.78 -34.23
N ILE A 461 -15.75 -2.08 -34.06
CA ILE A 461 -17.02 -2.83 -33.90
C ILE A 461 -17.72 -2.41 -32.59
N PHE A 462 -16.94 -1.98 -31.58
CA PHE A 462 -17.46 -1.58 -30.29
C PHE A 462 -17.71 -0.07 -30.27
N LYS A 463 -18.97 0.30 -30.17
CA LYS A 463 -19.40 1.72 -30.11
C LYS A 463 -19.17 2.28 -28.71
N SER A 464 -17.93 2.57 -28.34
CA SER A 464 -17.57 3.22 -27.06
C SER A 464 -16.80 4.52 -27.34
N GLY A 465 -16.95 5.51 -26.46
CA GLY A 465 -16.23 6.76 -26.52
C GLY A 465 -17.14 8.00 -26.52
N ILE A 466 -16.54 9.17 -26.66
CA ILE A 466 -17.24 10.46 -26.51
C ILE A 466 -18.44 10.62 -27.45
N LYS A 467 -18.39 10.06 -28.65
CA LYS A 467 -19.51 10.11 -29.61
C LYS A 467 -20.72 9.30 -29.10
N SER A 468 -20.47 8.15 -28.47
CA SER A 468 -21.53 7.36 -27.84
C SER A 468 -22.11 8.07 -26.62
N VAL A 469 -21.27 8.73 -25.82
CA VAL A 469 -21.74 9.60 -24.72
C VAL A 469 -22.67 10.69 -25.24
N ALA A 470 -22.28 11.36 -26.31
CA ALA A 470 -23.11 12.42 -26.94
C ALA A 470 -24.46 11.86 -27.43
N SER A 471 -24.47 10.68 -28.06
CA SER A 471 -25.70 10.04 -28.53
C SER A 471 -26.62 9.67 -27.37
N VAL A 472 -26.11 8.97 -26.34
CA VAL A 472 -26.89 8.57 -25.16
C VAL A 472 -27.41 9.79 -24.40
N TYR A 473 -26.58 10.84 -24.25
CA TYR A 473 -26.98 12.05 -23.55
C TYR A 473 -28.10 12.79 -24.25
N SER A 474 -28.06 12.88 -25.59
CA SER A 474 -29.12 13.49 -26.39
C SER A 474 -30.43 12.69 -26.30
N GLU A 475 -30.35 11.35 -26.31
CA GLU A 475 -31.50 10.47 -26.14
C GLU A 475 -32.18 10.65 -24.77
N LEU A 476 -31.37 10.66 -23.68
CA LEU A 476 -31.88 10.88 -22.33
C LEU A 476 -32.48 12.28 -22.11
N LYS A 477 -32.01 13.30 -22.85
CA LYS A 477 -32.61 14.64 -22.81
C LYS A 477 -33.97 14.72 -23.49
N LEU A 478 -34.17 13.95 -24.53
CA LEU A 478 -35.39 13.95 -25.30
C LEU A 478 -36.52 13.14 -24.65
N ASP A 479 -36.23 12.31 -23.64
CA ASP A 479 -37.23 11.54 -22.90
C ASP A 479 -38.01 12.43 -21.92
N PRO A 480 -39.31 12.74 -22.21
CA PRO A 480 -40.14 13.60 -21.37
C PRO A 480 -40.54 12.93 -20.03
N ASN A 481 -40.42 11.62 -19.92
CA ASN A 481 -40.75 10.87 -18.70
C ASN A 481 -39.59 10.81 -17.70
N ASP A 482 -38.43 11.16 -18.14
CA ASP A 482 -37.19 11.15 -17.28
C ASP A 482 -37.09 12.43 -16.43
N LYS A 483 -37.49 12.31 -15.17
CA LYS A 483 -37.47 13.41 -14.18
C LYS A 483 -36.09 13.68 -13.54
N ARG A 484 -35.02 12.97 -13.96
CA ARG A 484 -33.66 13.16 -13.43
C ARG A 484 -33.10 14.51 -13.85
N THR A 485 -32.18 15.00 -13.03
CA THR A 485 -31.45 16.24 -13.33
C THR A 485 -30.54 16.06 -14.55
N ASP A 486 -30.19 17.15 -15.22
CA ASP A 486 -29.24 17.13 -16.36
C ASP A 486 -27.90 16.50 -15.97
N ASP A 487 -27.44 16.70 -14.73
CA ASP A 487 -26.20 16.12 -14.21
C ASP A 487 -26.33 14.59 -14.05
N GLU A 488 -27.46 14.09 -13.58
CA GLU A 488 -27.71 12.64 -13.46
C GLU A 488 -27.83 11.98 -14.85
N LYS A 489 -28.47 12.66 -15.83
CA LYS A 489 -28.53 12.20 -17.22
C LYS A 489 -27.14 12.16 -17.86
N LEU A 490 -26.33 13.20 -17.63
CA LEU A 490 -24.96 13.26 -18.13
C LEU A 490 -24.06 12.18 -17.49
N ALA A 491 -24.22 11.91 -16.19
CA ALA A 491 -23.51 10.84 -15.50
C ALA A 491 -23.83 9.47 -16.11
N GLN A 492 -25.12 9.18 -16.32
CA GLN A 492 -25.51 7.93 -16.94
C GLN A 492 -25.00 7.81 -18.38
N ALA A 493 -25.13 8.87 -19.15
CA ALA A 493 -24.63 8.90 -20.54
C ALA A 493 -23.11 8.67 -20.60
N PHE A 494 -22.36 9.20 -19.62
CA PHE A 494 -20.93 8.99 -19.52
C PHE A 494 -20.60 7.53 -19.23
N GLU A 495 -21.25 6.91 -18.26
CA GLU A 495 -21.05 5.50 -17.91
C GLU A 495 -21.43 4.58 -19.10
N GLU A 496 -22.64 4.71 -19.64
CA GLU A 496 -23.14 3.87 -20.71
C GLU A 496 -22.40 4.09 -22.04
N GLY A 497 -22.06 5.32 -22.36
CA GLY A 497 -21.39 5.66 -23.62
C GLY A 497 -19.92 5.21 -23.70
N PHE A 498 -19.26 5.05 -22.57
CA PHE A 498 -17.90 4.52 -22.51
C PHE A 498 -17.84 3.00 -22.30
N GLU A 499 -18.91 2.36 -21.88
CA GLU A 499 -18.91 0.89 -21.74
C GLU A 499 -18.99 0.21 -23.12
N THR A 500 -18.00 -0.61 -23.43
CA THR A 500 -17.91 -1.31 -24.72
C THR A 500 -19.06 -2.30 -24.94
N LEU A 501 -19.55 -2.91 -23.86
CA LEU A 501 -20.64 -3.89 -23.88
C LEU A 501 -21.73 -3.47 -22.88
N PRO A 502 -22.58 -2.47 -23.22
CA PRO A 502 -23.55 -1.91 -22.28
C PRO A 502 -24.60 -2.91 -21.79
N PHE A 503 -24.84 -4.00 -22.51
CA PHE A 503 -25.71 -5.06 -22.04
C PHE A 503 -25.18 -5.78 -20.77
N LEU A 504 -23.86 -5.77 -20.56
CA LEU A 504 -23.26 -6.35 -19.34
C LEU A 504 -23.65 -5.57 -18.09
N SER A 505 -23.86 -4.27 -18.18
CA SER A 505 -24.33 -3.47 -17.04
C SER A 505 -25.76 -3.83 -16.65
N LYS A 506 -26.61 -4.14 -17.62
CA LYS A 506 -27.99 -4.62 -17.39
C LYS A 506 -28.02 -6.03 -16.81
N LEU A 507 -27.11 -6.91 -17.24
CA LEU A 507 -27.05 -8.31 -16.79
C LEU A 507 -26.38 -8.48 -15.43
N LEU A 508 -25.22 -7.80 -15.22
CA LEU A 508 -24.35 -8.01 -14.06
C LEU A 508 -24.46 -6.87 -13.02
N GLY A 509 -25.17 -5.80 -13.37
CA GLY A 509 -25.26 -4.59 -12.55
C GLY A 509 -24.09 -3.63 -12.71
N GLY A 510 -24.32 -2.35 -12.39
CA GLY A 510 -23.34 -1.27 -12.58
C GLY A 510 -22.09 -1.36 -11.68
N PHE A 511 -22.19 -2.09 -10.57
CA PHE A 511 -21.05 -2.27 -9.64
C PHE A 511 -20.15 -3.45 -10.00
N PHE A 512 -20.60 -4.38 -10.82
CA PHE A 512 -19.80 -5.56 -11.12
C PHE A 512 -18.58 -5.17 -11.96
N PRO A 513 -17.33 -5.50 -11.51
CA PRO A 513 -16.14 -5.15 -12.25
C PRO A 513 -16.01 -5.91 -13.56
N ARG A 514 -15.40 -5.29 -14.56
CA ARG A 514 -15.08 -5.89 -15.86
C ARG A 514 -13.65 -6.40 -15.85
N LEU A 515 -13.33 -7.20 -16.84
CA LEU A 515 -12.07 -7.90 -16.96
C LEU A 515 -10.94 -6.97 -17.43
N ASN A 516 -9.83 -6.97 -16.71
CA ASN A 516 -8.54 -6.53 -17.18
C ASN A 516 -7.68 -7.75 -17.51
N TRP A 517 -6.78 -7.64 -18.50
CA TRP A 517 -5.95 -8.77 -18.91
C TRP A 517 -4.52 -8.38 -19.22
N ARG A 518 -3.62 -9.35 -19.09
CA ARG A 518 -2.22 -9.29 -19.53
C ARG A 518 -1.86 -10.59 -20.21
N LEU A 519 -1.38 -10.48 -21.44
CA LEU A 519 -0.89 -11.59 -22.23
C LEU A 519 0.63 -11.52 -22.29
N ARG A 520 1.30 -12.61 -21.97
CA ARG A 520 2.73 -12.80 -22.17
C ARG A 520 2.94 -14.07 -22.98
N TRP A 521 3.72 -13.98 -24.03
CA TRP A 521 4.05 -15.09 -24.88
C TRP A 521 5.55 -15.18 -25.08
N ASP A 522 6.17 -16.19 -24.48
CA ASP A 522 7.59 -16.56 -24.58
C ASP A 522 7.75 -17.69 -25.61
N GLY A 523 8.89 -17.77 -26.26
CA GLY A 523 9.19 -18.86 -27.19
C GLY A 523 8.88 -18.56 -28.64
N LEU A 524 8.70 -17.30 -29.01
CA LEU A 524 8.50 -16.86 -30.39
C LEU A 524 9.71 -17.07 -31.28
N GLU A 525 10.90 -17.27 -30.71
CA GLU A 525 12.12 -17.63 -31.46
C GLU A 525 12.02 -18.96 -32.24
N LYS A 526 11.00 -19.79 -31.89
CA LYS A 526 10.73 -21.05 -32.63
C LYS A 526 10.13 -20.82 -34.01
N PHE A 527 9.53 -19.65 -34.25
CA PHE A 527 9.00 -19.29 -35.56
C PHE A 527 10.11 -18.95 -36.54
N SER A 528 9.91 -19.32 -37.80
CA SER A 528 10.92 -19.16 -38.86
C SER A 528 11.44 -17.74 -39.01
N ILE A 529 10.57 -16.74 -38.80
CA ILE A 529 10.91 -15.31 -38.87
C ILE A 529 12.00 -14.93 -37.87
N PHE A 530 11.90 -15.42 -36.63
CA PHE A 530 12.81 -15.04 -35.54
C PHE A 530 14.00 -16.01 -35.41
N LYS A 531 13.82 -17.24 -35.79
CA LYS A 531 14.81 -18.33 -35.65
C LYS A 531 16.17 -18.01 -36.30
N SER A 532 16.16 -17.20 -37.36
CA SER A 532 17.38 -16.83 -38.09
C SER A 532 18.31 -15.94 -37.27
N PHE A 533 17.80 -14.99 -36.48
CA PHE A 533 18.59 -13.95 -35.83
C PHE A 533 18.42 -13.87 -34.29
N ALA A 534 17.40 -14.47 -33.70
CA ALA A 534 17.13 -14.39 -32.27
C ALA A 534 17.29 -15.74 -31.55
N THR A 535 17.73 -15.70 -30.30
CA THR A 535 17.79 -16.85 -29.37
C THR A 535 16.60 -16.86 -28.41
N ARG A 536 16.04 -15.70 -28.12
CA ARG A 536 14.82 -15.56 -27.30
C ARG A 536 13.99 -14.40 -27.80
N VAL A 537 12.71 -14.63 -27.92
CA VAL A 537 11.73 -13.60 -28.29
C VAL A 537 10.50 -13.73 -27.40
N SER A 538 10.10 -12.66 -26.75
CA SER A 538 8.87 -12.59 -25.98
C SER A 538 7.99 -11.41 -26.39
N LEU A 539 6.68 -11.65 -26.42
CA LEU A 539 5.64 -10.65 -26.68
C LEU A 539 4.88 -10.39 -25.39
N GLU A 540 4.65 -9.13 -25.12
CA GLU A 540 3.80 -8.66 -24.01
C GLU A 540 2.67 -7.79 -24.53
N HIS A 541 1.49 -7.98 -23.98
CA HIS A 541 0.32 -7.13 -24.20
C HIS A 541 -0.42 -7.00 -22.88
N ALA A 542 -0.74 -5.79 -22.44
CA ALA A 542 -1.48 -5.56 -21.21
C ALA A 542 -2.56 -4.50 -21.43
N TYR A 543 -3.72 -4.78 -20.89
CA TYR A 543 -4.88 -3.90 -20.88
C TYR A 543 -5.41 -3.74 -19.48
N THR A 544 -5.60 -2.48 -19.08
CA THR A 544 -6.34 -2.12 -17.87
C THR A 544 -7.31 -1.00 -18.17
N SER A 545 -8.48 -1.03 -17.55
CA SER A 545 -9.46 0.04 -17.60
C SER A 545 -10.11 0.19 -16.25
N ASN A 546 -10.40 1.42 -15.89
CA ASN A 546 -11.01 1.77 -14.62
C ASN A 546 -12.13 2.80 -14.83
N PHE A 547 -13.20 2.63 -14.08
CA PHE A 547 -14.28 3.61 -13.94
C PHE A 547 -14.33 4.03 -12.49
N GLU A 548 -14.38 5.32 -12.24
CA GLU A 548 -14.46 5.93 -10.92
C GLU A 548 -15.60 6.94 -10.88
N LYS A 549 -16.41 6.87 -9.83
CA LYS A 549 -17.50 7.81 -9.56
C LYS A 549 -17.30 8.43 -8.19
N ARG A 550 -17.40 9.75 -8.10
CA ARG A 550 -17.14 10.53 -6.89
C ARG A 550 -18.35 11.36 -6.49
N TRP A 551 -18.60 11.38 -5.21
CA TRP A 551 -19.66 12.16 -4.57
C TRP A 551 -19.09 13.02 -3.46
N ARG A 552 -19.74 14.16 -3.23
CA ARG A 552 -19.47 15.04 -2.09
C ARG A 552 -20.75 15.41 -1.40
N SER A 553 -20.69 15.68 -0.10
CA SER A 553 -21.81 16.16 0.70
C SER A 553 -21.30 17.17 1.73
N PHE A 554 -22.08 18.20 1.98
CA PHE A 554 -21.82 19.24 2.97
C PHE A 554 -23.01 19.35 3.94
N ILE A 555 -22.79 20.02 5.06
CA ILE A 555 -23.86 20.29 6.03
C ILE A 555 -24.98 21.12 5.35
N GLY A 556 -26.23 20.73 5.56
CA GLY A 556 -27.39 21.40 4.96
C GLY A 556 -27.58 21.17 3.46
N GLN A 557 -26.61 20.57 2.77
CA GLN A 557 -26.72 20.21 1.35
C GLN A 557 -26.80 18.68 1.20
N GLY A 558 -27.60 18.25 0.24
CA GLY A 558 -27.68 16.85 -0.10
C GLY A 558 -26.38 16.31 -0.70
N GLN A 559 -26.38 15.04 -1.05
CA GLN A 559 -25.32 14.43 -1.82
C GLN A 559 -25.29 15.01 -3.24
N THR A 560 -24.15 15.49 -3.67
CA THR A 560 -23.91 16.00 -5.03
C THR A 560 -22.88 15.12 -5.74
N PHE A 561 -23.03 14.95 -7.05
CA PHE A 561 -21.99 14.35 -7.86
C PHE A 561 -20.84 15.35 -8.03
N GLU A 562 -19.60 14.89 -7.82
CA GLU A 562 -18.40 15.71 -8.01
C GLU A 562 -17.81 15.48 -9.40
N GLY A 563 -17.73 14.21 -9.82
CA GLY A 563 -17.19 13.85 -11.10
C GLY A 563 -17.19 12.33 -11.34
N GLU A 564 -16.97 11.99 -12.59
CA GLU A 564 -16.73 10.62 -13.02
C GLU A 564 -15.49 10.56 -13.89
N ARG A 565 -14.75 9.48 -13.78
CA ARG A 565 -13.56 9.25 -14.58
C ARG A 565 -13.60 7.83 -15.15
N THR A 566 -13.26 7.72 -16.42
CA THR A 566 -13.04 6.42 -17.06
C THR A 566 -11.88 6.50 -18.01
N GLY A 567 -11.32 5.35 -18.35
CA GLY A 567 -10.26 5.30 -19.33
C GLY A 567 -9.70 3.90 -19.52
N TYR A 568 -8.84 3.78 -20.51
CA TYR A 568 -8.10 2.57 -20.80
C TYR A 568 -6.60 2.86 -20.85
N ASP A 569 -5.83 1.86 -20.50
CA ASP A 569 -4.37 1.86 -20.57
C ASP A 569 -3.89 0.54 -21.15
N PHE A 570 -3.22 0.62 -22.30
CA PHE A 570 -2.46 -0.47 -22.88
C PHE A 570 -0.97 -0.26 -22.56
N ASN A 571 -0.48 -0.95 -21.56
CA ASN A 571 0.89 -0.79 -21.08
C ASN A 571 1.62 -2.15 -20.95
N PRO A 572 2.17 -2.67 -22.05
CA PRO A 572 2.14 -2.13 -23.41
C PRO A 572 0.95 -2.61 -24.26
N LEU A 573 0.62 -1.89 -25.34
CA LEU A 573 -0.23 -2.43 -26.40
C LEU A 573 0.54 -3.52 -27.17
N ILE A 574 1.80 -3.26 -27.47
CA ILE A 574 2.75 -4.22 -28.04
C ILE A 574 4.09 -4.01 -27.34
N GLY A 575 4.56 -5.03 -26.65
CA GLY A 575 5.90 -5.09 -26.07
C GLY A 575 6.64 -6.28 -26.67
N LEU A 576 7.82 -6.07 -27.21
CA LEU A 576 8.66 -7.10 -27.78
C LEU A 576 10.02 -7.05 -27.11
N ASN A 577 10.48 -8.16 -26.54
CA ASN A 577 11.83 -8.31 -26.02
C ASN A 577 12.56 -9.39 -26.82
N LEU A 578 13.76 -9.04 -27.28
CA LEU A 578 14.56 -9.83 -28.15
C LEU A 578 15.94 -10.05 -27.53
N THR A 579 16.43 -11.30 -27.55
CA THR A 579 17.84 -11.60 -27.36
C THR A 579 18.32 -12.16 -28.66
N PHE A 580 19.26 -11.46 -29.27
CA PHE A 580 19.82 -11.85 -30.58
C PHE A 580 20.82 -12.99 -30.41
N LYS A 581 21.11 -13.65 -31.50
CA LYS A 581 22.28 -14.56 -31.55
C LYS A 581 23.55 -13.75 -31.29
N PRO A 582 24.59 -14.37 -30.69
CA PRO A 582 25.83 -13.66 -30.42
C PRO A 582 26.37 -12.94 -31.67
N LEU A 583 26.55 -11.64 -31.57
CA LEU A 583 27.08 -10.79 -32.62
C LEU A 583 28.50 -10.36 -32.24
N TRP A 584 29.50 -10.63 -33.09
CA TRP A 584 30.90 -10.33 -32.82
C TRP A 584 31.41 -10.81 -31.44
N ASN A 585 30.97 -11.98 -31.00
CA ASN A 585 31.25 -12.53 -29.68
C ASN A 585 30.72 -11.66 -28.49
N GLY A 586 29.71 -10.87 -28.74
CA GLY A 586 28.99 -10.10 -27.73
C GLY A 586 27.52 -10.46 -27.70
N ASN A 587 26.85 -10.05 -26.61
CA ASN A 587 25.43 -10.25 -26.42
C ASN A 587 24.66 -8.99 -26.80
N LEU A 588 23.73 -9.11 -27.72
CA LEU A 588 22.83 -8.05 -28.15
C LEU A 588 21.41 -8.35 -27.64
N THR A 589 20.82 -7.42 -26.94
CA THR A 589 19.42 -7.47 -26.52
C THR A 589 18.69 -6.24 -27.02
N GLY A 590 17.42 -6.40 -27.36
CA GLY A 590 16.59 -5.31 -27.84
C GLY A 590 15.19 -5.36 -27.20
N GLY A 591 14.59 -4.21 -27.00
CA GLY A 591 13.23 -4.07 -26.55
C GLY A 591 12.48 -3.00 -27.33
N PHE A 592 11.25 -3.30 -27.68
CA PHE A 592 10.32 -2.37 -28.29
C PHE A 592 9.05 -2.33 -27.44
N ARG A 593 8.55 -1.12 -27.15
CA ARG A 593 7.27 -0.95 -26.43
C ARG A 593 6.46 0.15 -27.08
N TYR A 594 5.19 -0.14 -27.29
CA TYR A 594 4.20 0.85 -27.66
C TYR A 594 3.12 0.89 -26.59
N ILE A 595 2.99 2.07 -25.94
CA ILE A 595 2.04 2.33 -24.87
C ILE A 595 1.01 3.32 -25.38
N THR A 596 -0.25 3.09 -25.09
CA THR A 596 -1.32 4.05 -25.36
C THR A 596 -2.32 4.03 -24.24
N SER A 597 -2.69 5.22 -23.74
CA SER A 597 -3.72 5.38 -22.72
C SER A 597 -4.58 6.61 -23.03
N THR A 598 -5.84 6.50 -22.67
CA THR A 598 -6.79 7.63 -22.75
C THR A 598 -7.68 7.60 -21.52
N TYR A 599 -7.81 8.75 -20.87
CA TYR A 599 -8.68 8.97 -19.72
C TYR A 599 -9.63 10.13 -20.01
N TYR A 600 -10.86 9.96 -19.55
CA TYR A 600 -11.92 10.95 -19.65
C TYR A 600 -12.36 11.29 -18.23
N ASP A 601 -12.31 12.59 -17.89
CA ASP A 601 -12.74 13.12 -16.60
C ASP A 601 -13.96 14.03 -16.82
N LEU A 602 -15.12 13.61 -16.34
CA LEU A 602 -16.34 14.41 -16.29
C LEU A 602 -16.37 15.23 -15.01
N ASN A 603 -16.40 16.54 -15.17
CA ASN A 603 -16.59 17.50 -14.08
C ASN A 603 -17.98 18.12 -14.18
N PHE A 604 -18.83 17.88 -13.18
CA PHE A 604 -20.20 18.39 -13.18
C PHE A 604 -20.26 19.89 -12.95
N SER A 605 -19.37 20.47 -12.13
CA SER A 605 -19.33 21.92 -11.91
C SER A 605 -18.96 22.70 -13.17
N ALA A 606 -18.04 22.16 -13.96
CA ALA A 606 -17.63 22.75 -15.23
C ALA A 606 -18.52 22.35 -16.40
N LYS A 607 -19.40 21.33 -16.23
CA LYS A 607 -20.22 20.71 -17.29
C LYS A 607 -19.38 20.35 -18.52
N ALA A 608 -18.22 19.75 -18.28
CA ALA A 608 -17.23 19.43 -19.30
C ALA A 608 -16.58 18.07 -19.06
N ILE A 609 -16.22 17.42 -20.16
CA ILE A 609 -15.41 16.21 -20.16
C ILE A 609 -14.01 16.58 -20.65
N VAL A 610 -13.00 16.30 -19.84
CA VAL A 610 -11.59 16.45 -20.22
C VAL A 610 -11.04 15.11 -20.63
N GLU A 611 -10.58 15.03 -21.86
CA GLU A 611 -9.84 13.88 -22.38
C GLU A 611 -8.35 14.14 -22.22
N THR A 612 -7.66 13.18 -21.62
CA THR A 612 -6.20 13.15 -21.53
C THR A 612 -5.72 11.90 -22.23
N PHE A 613 -4.89 12.03 -23.25
CA PHE A 613 -4.31 10.88 -23.91
C PHE A 613 -2.79 10.92 -23.93
N ARG A 614 -2.20 9.73 -23.82
CA ARG A 614 -0.76 9.48 -23.91
C ARG A 614 -0.49 8.40 -24.94
N ARG A 615 0.50 8.66 -25.79
CA ARG A 615 1.07 7.65 -26.68
C ARG A 615 2.58 7.67 -26.52
N GLU A 616 3.18 6.51 -26.41
CA GLU A 616 4.63 6.42 -26.23
C GLU A 616 5.15 5.23 -27.03
N ILE A 617 6.17 5.49 -27.82
CA ILE A 617 6.97 4.48 -28.49
C ILE A 617 8.35 4.54 -27.86
N SER A 618 8.83 3.40 -27.40
CA SER A 618 10.19 3.28 -26.89
C SER A 618 10.90 2.09 -27.52
N PHE A 619 12.17 2.30 -27.79
CA PHE A 619 13.07 1.31 -28.31
C PHE A 619 14.36 1.37 -27.51
N ASN A 620 14.84 0.21 -27.06
CA ASN A 620 16.12 0.09 -26.40
C ASN A 620 16.94 -1.03 -27.05
N LEU A 621 18.22 -0.80 -27.21
CA LEU A 621 19.18 -1.75 -27.70
C LEU A 621 20.38 -1.75 -26.75
N SER A 622 20.81 -2.90 -26.31
CA SER A 622 21.98 -3.04 -25.45
C SER A 622 22.90 -4.13 -25.99
N TYR A 623 24.12 -3.75 -26.24
CA TYR A 623 25.19 -4.64 -26.67
C TYR A 623 26.26 -4.70 -25.60
N SER A 624 26.61 -5.90 -25.16
CA SER A 624 27.68 -6.12 -24.19
C SER A 624 28.67 -7.12 -24.71
N LYS A 625 29.95 -6.79 -24.59
CA LYS A 625 31.07 -7.66 -25.02
C LYS A 625 32.14 -7.69 -23.95
N ARG A 626 32.56 -8.90 -23.60
CA ARG A 626 33.67 -9.12 -22.67
C ARG A 626 35.00 -9.12 -23.42
N GLY A 627 36.02 -8.58 -22.76
CA GLY A 627 37.38 -8.59 -23.28
C GLY A 627 37.56 -7.78 -24.56
N PHE A 628 36.83 -6.68 -24.70
CA PHE A 628 37.00 -5.73 -25.80
C PHE A 628 38.33 -5.01 -25.68
N ASN A 629 39.17 -5.08 -26.70
CA ASN A 629 40.45 -4.41 -26.72
C ASN A 629 40.30 -2.97 -27.18
N LEU A 630 40.49 -2.04 -26.25
CA LEU A 630 40.46 -0.60 -26.53
C LEU A 630 41.89 -0.03 -26.36
N PRO A 631 42.57 0.36 -27.48
CA PRO A 631 43.88 0.99 -27.38
C PRO A 631 43.73 2.44 -26.93
N ILE A 632 43.96 2.71 -25.64
CA ILE A 632 43.96 4.06 -25.08
C ILE A 632 45.37 4.39 -24.60
N PHE A 633 45.93 5.49 -25.08
CA PHE A 633 47.28 5.99 -24.72
C PHE A 633 48.39 4.95 -24.84
N GLY A 634 48.34 4.09 -25.86
CA GLY A 634 49.36 3.04 -26.09
C GLY A 634 49.22 1.80 -25.18
N LEU A 635 48.22 1.77 -24.28
CA LEU A 635 47.89 0.60 -23.49
C LEU A 635 46.76 -0.20 -24.13
N SER A 636 46.96 -1.50 -24.27
CA SER A 636 45.93 -2.42 -24.74
C SER A 636 45.10 -2.92 -23.56
N LEU A 637 43.98 -2.27 -23.32
CA LEU A 637 43.07 -2.66 -22.26
C LEU A 637 42.03 -3.67 -22.78
N LYS A 638 41.97 -4.85 -22.18
CA LYS A 638 41.07 -5.96 -22.55
C LYS A 638 39.99 -6.14 -21.52
N ASN A 639 39.02 -5.24 -21.53
CA ASN A 639 37.97 -5.19 -20.54
C ASN A 639 36.55 -5.19 -21.19
N ASP A 640 35.52 -5.13 -20.35
CA ASP A 640 34.16 -5.23 -20.84
C ASP A 640 33.65 -3.87 -21.34
N VAL A 641 32.91 -3.92 -22.44
CA VAL A 641 32.25 -2.79 -23.06
C VAL A 641 30.73 -3.01 -23.08
N ASP A 642 29.99 -1.98 -22.75
CA ASP A 642 28.54 -1.91 -22.89
C ASP A 642 28.18 -0.72 -23.77
N ILE A 643 27.38 -0.95 -24.79
CA ILE A 643 26.85 0.07 -25.67
C ILE A 643 25.34 0.02 -25.54
N THR A 644 24.73 1.11 -25.13
CA THR A 644 23.28 1.20 -25.02
C THR A 644 22.74 2.32 -25.90
N PHE A 645 21.72 2.01 -26.66
CA PHE A 645 20.94 2.96 -27.41
C PHE A 645 19.52 2.95 -26.92
N THR A 646 19.00 4.11 -26.54
CA THR A 646 17.59 4.27 -26.13
C THR A 646 16.95 5.37 -26.98
N TYR A 647 15.76 5.09 -27.42
CA TYR A 647 14.91 6.04 -28.12
C TYR A 647 13.53 6.01 -27.47
N SER A 648 12.99 7.16 -27.14
CA SER A 648 11.60 7.29 -26.69
C SER A 648 10.96 8.51 -27.35
N SER A 649 9.73 8.32 -27.81
CA SER A 649 8.90 9.42 -28.32
C SER A 649 7.54 9.34 -27.62
N SER A 650 7.22 10.33 -26.82
CA SER A 650 5.97 10.41 -26.05
C SER A 650 5.17 11.64 -26.47
N LYS A 651 3.90 11.41 -26.76
CA LYS A 651 2.90 12.43 -27.00
C LYS A 651 1.90 12.42 -25.87
N ASN A 652 1.77 13.54 -25.15
CA ASN A 652 0.75 13.77 -24.13
C ASN A 652 -0.08 14.98 -24.56
N SER A 653 -1.40 14.83 -24.61
CA SER A 653 -2.30 15.93 -25.00
C SER A 653 -3.57 15.88 -24.17
N ARG A 654 -4.15 17.07 -23.94
CA ARG A 654 -5.44 17.23 -23.30
C ARG A 654 -6.38 18.03 -24.18
N GLN A 655 -7.65 17.64 -24.18
CA GLN A 655 -8.73 18.37 -24.86
C GLN A 655 -10.00 18.31 -24.03
N THR A 656 -10.87 19.27 -24.22
CA THR A 656 -12.13 19.35 -23.47
C THR A 656 -13.33 19.35 -24.41
N TYR A 657 -14.41 18.75 -23.93
CA TYR A 657 -15.71 18.70 -24.58
C TYR A 657 -16.73 19.32 -23.63
N GLN A 658 -17.43 20.34 -24.10
CA GLN A 658 -18.49 20.97 -23.32
C GLN A 658 -19.77 20.16 -23.41
N ALA A 659 -20.52 20.01 -22.29
CA ALA A 659 -21.78 19.27 -22.26
C ALA A 659 -22.83 19.80 -23.25
N ARG A 660 -22.73 21.06 -23.63
CA ARG A 660 -23.58 21.70 -24.66
C ARG A 660 -23.28 21.20 -26.07
N ASN A 661 -22.02 20.82 -26.35
CA ASN A 661 -21.57 20.33 -27.64
C ASN A 661 -20.44 19.30 -27.46
N LEU A 662 -20.82 18.07 -27.11
CA LEU A 662 -19.90 16.94 -26.94
C LEU A 662 -19.23 16.49 -28.27
N SER A 663 -19.70 16.99 -29.40
CA SER A 663 -19.13 16.62 -30.70
C SER A 663 -17.89 17.43 -31.06
N GLN A 664 -17.63 18.56 -30.40
CA GLN A 664 -16.53 19.46 -30.69
C GLN A 664 -15.47 19.39 -29.59
N ALA A 665 -14.28 18.91 -29.95
CA ALA A 665 -13.13 18.95 -29.09
C ALA A 665 -12.44 20.31 -29.12
N LEU A 666 -12.16 20.86 -27.95
CA LEU A 666 -11.38 22.09 -27.80
C LEU A 666 -10.01 21.66 -27.18
N PRO A 667 -8.90 21.88 -27.90
CA PRO A 667 -7.59 21.53 -27.39
C PRO A 667 -7.20 22.43 -26.21
N LEU A 668 -6.65 21.84 -25.14
CA LEU A 668 -6.15 22.54 -23.95
C LEU A 668 -4.64 22.70 -24.03
N ASP A 669 -3.94 21.57 -24.09
CA ASP A 669 -2.49 21.53 -24.18
C ASP A 669 -2.01 20.23 -24.84
N GLY A 670 -0.73 20.21 -25.22
CA GLY A 670 -0.12 19.02 -25.77
C GLY A 670 1.39 19.18 -25.98
N ILE A 671 2.13 18.16 -25.62
CA ILE A 671 3.58 18.08 -25.77
C ILE A 671 3.97 16.77 -26.46
N LEU A 672 4.77 16.90 -27.52
CA LEU A 672 5.52 15.80 -28.11
C LEU A 672 6.98 15.89 -27.63
N ARG A 673 7.43 14.89 -26.89
CA ARG A 673 8.80 14.82 -26.40
C ARG A 673 9.48 13.60 -27.03
N THR A 674 10.62 13.85 -27.64
CA THR A 674 11.49 12.78 -28.19
C THR A 674 12.83 12.84 -27.48
N THR A 675 13.28 11.70 -26.97
CA THR A 675 14.57 11.55 -26.33
C THR A 675 15.32 10.41 -27.00
N MET A 676 16.57 10.67 -27.37
CA MET A 676 17.48 9.68 -27.91
C MET A 676 18.77 9.74 -27.11
N GLU A 677 19.25 8.61 -26.64
CA GLU A 677 20.53 8.53 -25.94
C GLU A 677 21.34 7.37 -26.50
N LEU A 678 22.59 7.64 -26.83
CA LEU A 678 23.61 6.66 -27.13
C LEU A 678 24.66 6.76 -26.02
N ARG A 679 24.93 5.66 -25.35
CA ARG A 679 25.90 5.58 -24.26
C ARG A 679 26.90 4.44 -24.56
N PHE A 680 28.15 4.78 -24.47
CA PHE A 680 29.25 3.86 -24.51
C PHE A 680 29.91 3.81 -23.14
N ARG A 681 29.91 2.64 -22.50
CA ARG A 681 30.49 2.41 -21.19
C ARG A 681 31.62 1.41 -21.31
N TYR A 682 32.75 1.71 -20.71
CA TYR A 682 33.92 0.85 -20.69
C TYR A 682 34.45 0.68 -19.28
N ILE A 683 34.66 -0.55 -18.87
CA ILE A 683 35.22 -0.87 -17.54
C ILE A 683 36.74 -0.80 -17.67
N LEU A 684 37.35 0.30 -17.18
CA LEU A 684 38.79 0.52 -17.24
C LEU A 684 39.55 -0.39 -16.26
N SER A 685 38.96 -0.62 -15.08
CA SER A 685 39.49 -1.54 -14.08
C SER A 685 38.35 -1.98 -13.16
N THR A 686 38.65 -2.86 -12.19
CA THR A 686 37.68 -3.27 -11.15
C THR A 686 37.15 -2.10 -10.32
N ARG A 687 37.83 -0.96 -10.34
CA ARG A 687 37.47 0.24 -9.57
C ARG A 687 37.09 1.44 -10.42
N VAL A 688 37.39 1.41 -11.70
CA VAL A 688 37.21 2.59 -12.58
C VAL A 688 36.39 2.20 -13.80
N THR A 689 35.26 2.90 -13.98
CA THR A 689 34.41 2.76 -15.15
C THR A 689 34.23 4.12 -15.81
N GLY A 690 34.51 4.21 -17.11
CA GLY A 690 34.26 5.39 -17.91
C GLY A 690 33.02 5.21 -18.77
N SER A 691 32.21 6.24 -18.91
CA SER A 691 31.15 6.26 -19.92
C SER A 691 31.13 7.58 -20.68
N LEU A 692 30.91 7.48 -21.99
CA LEU A 692 30.66 8.56 -22.93
C LEU A 692 29.23 8.48 -23.35
N PHE A 693 28.49 9.59 -23.29
CA PHE A 693 27.11 9.61 -23.78
C PHE A 693 26.81 10.83 -24.63
N TYR A 694 25.89 10.64 -25.53
CA TYR A 694 25.23 11.69 -26.30
C TYR A 694 23.72 11.55 -26.08
N ARG A 695 23.08 12.61 -25.62
CA ARG A 695 21.62 12.69 -25.42
C ARG A 695 21.05 13.84 -26.20
N LEU A 696 20.03 13.54 -27.00
CA LEU A 696 19.18 14.51 -27.68
C LEU A 696 17.79 14.49 -27.04
N THR A 697 17.36 15.62 -26.53
CA THR A 697 15.98 15.81 -26.06
C THR A 697 15.32 16.89 -26.86
N LYS A 698 14.22 16.57 -27.54
CA LYS A 698 13.43 17.49 -28.34
C LYS A 698 12.01 17.56 -27.79
N SER A 699 11.55 18.75 -27.44
CA SER A 699 10.18 19.01 -27.03
C SER A 699 9.51 19.94 -28.04
N LYS A 700 8.28 19.61 -28.43
CA LYS A 700 7.48 20.41 -29.37
C LYS A 700 6.05 20.48 -28.87
N SER A 701 5.42 21.65 -28.93
CA SER A 701 3.99 21.77 -28.66
C SER A 701 3.17 21.03 -29.73
N ASP A 702 2.17 20.28 -29.27
CA ASP A 702 1.19 19.58 -30.14
C ASP A 702 -0.14 20.33 -30.22
N SER A 703 -0.40 21.23 -29.30
CA SER A 703 -1.65 21.97 -29.23
C SER A 703 -1.57 23.32 -29.97
N ARG A 704 -2.61 23.63 -30.73
CA ARG A 704 -2.75 24.96 -31.36
C ARG A 704 -3.14 26.06 -30.39
N SER A 705 -3.65 25.72 -29.21
CA SER A 705 -4.14 26.66 -28.19
C SER A 705 -3.07 27.10 -27.19
N THR A 706 -2.00 26.31 -27.01
CA THR A 706 -0.94 26.62 -26.04
C THR A 706 0.36 26.90 -26.77
N PHE A 707 0.85 28.12 -26.67
CA PHE A 707 2.17 28.48 -27.20
C PHE A 707 3.24 28.04 -26.19
N ILE A 708 3.65 26.77 -26.25
CA ILE A 708 4.84 26.31 -25.57
C ILE A 708 5.97 26.32 -26.60
N PRO A 709 7.02 27.09 -26.38
CA PRO A 709 8.15 27.12 -27.32
C PRO A 709 8.79 25.71 -27.37
N GLY A 710 9.07 25.26 -28.58
CA GLY A 710 9.83 24.03 -28.77
C GLY A 710 11.25 24.19 -28.24
N SER A 711 11.78 23.16 -27.60
CA SER A 711 13.17 23.11 -27.15
C SER A 711 13.90 21.91 -27.75
N THR A 712 15.16 22.12 -28.07
CA THR A 712 16.08 21.04 -28.46
C THR A 712 17.32 21.17 -27.59
N ILE A 713 17.60 20.13 -26.83
CA ILE A 713 18.75 20.07 -25.93
C ILE A 713 19.64 18.92 -26.40
N ASN A 714 20.90 19.25 -26.69
CA ASN A 714 21.93 18.29 -27.01
C ASN A 714 22.91 18.26 -25.85
N GLU A 715 23.14 17.09 -25.29
CA GLU A 715 24.06 16.88 -24.19
C GLU A 715 25.11 15.86 -24.62
N VAL A 716 26.38 16.22 -24.45
CA VAL A 716 27.51 15.29 -24.58
C VAL A 716 28.22 15.29 -23.24
N GLY A 717 28.47 14.14 -22.68
CA GLY A 717 29.11 14.03 -21.39
C GLY A 717 30.01 12.83 -21.29
N ILE A 718 31.00 12.97 -20.40
CA ILE A 718 31.88 11.86 -19.99
C ILE A 718 31.70 11.71 -18.48
N ASP A 719 31.28 10.53 -18.06
CA ASP A 719 31.18 10.15 -16.65
C ASP A 719 32.34 9.22 -16.30
N LEU A 720 33.07 9.52 -15.27
CA LEU A 720 34.09 8.64 -14.71
C LEU A 720 33.65 8.24 -13.29
N HIS A 721 33.38 6.97 -13.12
CA HIS A 721 33.04 6.41 -11.82
C HIS A 721 34.24 5.70 -11.21
N ILE A 722 34.69 6.18 -10.04
CA ILE A 722 35.83 5.62 -9.30
C ILE A 722 35.30 5.07 -7.98
N SER A 723 35.39 3.76 -7.78
CA SER A 723 35.05 3.11 -6.51
C SER A 723 36.26 3.15 -5.60
N ILE A 724 36.21 3.99 -4.56
CA ILE A 724 37.22 4.04 -3.52
C ILE A 724 36.80 3.02 -2.46
N GLY A 725 37.40 1.83 -2.53
CA GLY A 725 37.19 0.81 -1.50
C GLY A 725 37.93 1.23 -0.22
N THR A 726 37.19 1.22 0.88
CA THR A 726 37.75 1.25 2.24
C THR A 726 38.31 -0.11 2.58
#